data_b49334726a7689010a5ff55c8f6a257e
#
_entry.id   b49334726a7689010a5ff55c8f6a257e
#
_cell.length_a   1.000
_cell.length_b   1.000
_cell.length_c   1.000
_cell.angle_alpha   90.00
_cell.angle_beta   90.00
_cell.angle_gamma   90.00
#
_symmetry.space_group_name_H-M   'P 1'
#
loop_
_entity.id
_entity.type
_entity.pdbx_description
1 polymer ?
#
loop_
_entity_poly.entity_id
_entity_poly.type
_entity_poly.pdbx_seq_one_letter_code
_entity_poly.pdbx_strand_id
1 'polypeptide(L)'
;MRQVLTFLLLFLTVFQVSAQRISRSYQDQSLSGVLKDLNASSKRYEVSFIYNELEDFRVTTTLHRSTLPDAVRQVVGFYPMRVTETDSVITVECIHKTDLHLTGTIIDETGQPIAYANVYLLHPSDSTLIGGGVSNEAGLFVIPCENYPVLVRISFVGYKTIYKYCNNTELGTIHMQPETQTLKGVTVKGERPLFRMNDDAFITIVEGSFLSKIGTGNDVLAHLPGVIRNGNSIEVIGRGTPLIYINGRQMRNQSELDQLSSDQIKDVEVIMTPGAKYDATVKAVIRIKTIRPVGEGFSFNSRTVAGMNHYVYGLEELNLNYRTGGLDIFGMAEYENRRSRQTYDSRQDTYLQSHYQQNSMMHYYNKNQMLAGKLGFNYMLNDKHSIGMTYTVTSRPNSQTSDYFTTMLIDNQTDEQITGRGKVDGDDIQHIINGYYAGQAGKWSLDANADLLLQKQNSDNQTLEDATHSDDRTVTTRNDVKNRLYAAKFVAGHPLRKGKLEIGAEGSYIHRTDVFGNVENIIDASDTKIEENSVAAFVQLMQRLNKLTLIAGLRYENLDSRYYESGIKMGDESRTYSDLFPSLMLMYPLKNVRTRLSYSRNINRPAFSQLSGNVKYINRYTYESGNPYLKPSYRDNLSLALNYKWLTGMIDYARVHDYIITSYSSYKDDPTIALLRKDNAHGYDNLSLMASAAPVFGKYHPQLMVATQMQNLEVQYRGDTKKMNSPMTIVRFNNAVNLPFDSWLNADFSWRSAGDSENIHLAQSWQFDISLYKAFWNDRLTIKLACTDLFGSIRQKATIYSDIREIYLDKRLDTRNLELTVRYNFNPATSKYRGQGAGNDVKSRL
;
A
#
# COMPACT_ATOMS: atom_id res chain seq x y z
N MET A 1 -18.80 -15.76 -25.84
CA MET A 1 -19.48 -16.22 -24.62
C MET A 1 -19.62 -17.75 -24.51
N ARG A 2 -20.10 -18.50 -25.53
CA ARG A 2 -20.23 -19.97 -25.43
C ARG A 2 -18.89 -20.72 -25.26
N GLN A 3 -17.80 -20.29 -25.87
CA GLN A 3 -16.48 -20.93 -25.78
C GLN A 3 -15.78 -20.66 -24.43
N VAL A 4 -16.04 -19.54 -23.75
CA VAL A 4 -15.51 -19.21 -22.42
C VAL A 4 -16.23 -20.01 -21.33
N LEU A 5 -17.53 -20.26 -21.51
CA LEU A 5 -18.30 -21.10 -20.58
C LEU A 5 -17.88 -22.58 -20.66
N THR A 6 -17.50 -23.07 -21.85
CA THR A 6 -17.02 -24.44 -22.03
C THR A 6 -15.63 -24.64 -21.42
N PHE A 7 -14.76 -23.62 -21.45
CA PHE A 7 -13.46 -23.67 -20.78
C PHE A 7 -13.58 -23.60 -19.24
N LEU A 8 -14.54 -22.85 -18.72
CA LEU A 8 -14.83 -22.79 -17.27
C LEU A 8 -15.42 -24.11 -16.76
N LEU A 9 -16.27 -24.79 -17.54
CA LEU A 9 -16.83 -26.09 -17.19
C LEU A 9 -15.81 -27.24 -17.27
N LEU A 10 -14.83 -27.16 -18.17
CA LEU A 10 -13.74 -28.16 -18.25
C LEU A 10 -12.74 -28.02 -17.09
N PHE A 11 -12.59 -26.81 -16.50
CA PHE A 11 -11.74 -26.60 -15.33
C PHE A 11 -12.37 -27.11 -14.01
N LEU A 12 -13.69 -27.29 -13.98
CA LEU A 12 -14.43 -27.77 -12.81
C LEU A 12 -14.45 -29.32 -12.68
N THR A 13 -13.98 -30.07 -13.69
CA THR A 13 -14.06 -31.55 -13.68
C THR A 13 -12.75 -32.28 -13.32
N VAL A 14 -11.68 -31.58 -13.01
CA VAL A 14 -10.35 -32.20 -12.80
C VAL A 14 -9.81 -31.92 -11.39
N PHE A 15 -10.50 -32.11 -10.31
CA PHE A 15 -9.86 -32.34 -9.00
C PHE A 15 -10.88 -32.79 -7.96
N GLN A 16 -11.26 -34.08 -8.02
CA GLN A 16 -11.72 -34.77 -6.82
C GLN A 16 -10.56 -35.59 -6.24
N VAL A 17 -9.61 -34.92 -5.61
CA VAL A 17 -8.77 -35.59 -4.59
C VAL A 17 -9.48 -35.41 -3.26
N SER A 18 -10.31 -36.35 -2.90
CA SER A 18 -10.96 -36.43 -1.60
C SER A 18 -9.89 -36.76 -0.54
N ALA A 19 -9.29 -35.75 0.08
CA ALA A 19 -8.50 -35.94 1.28
C ALA A 19 -9.47 -36.47 2.38
N GLN A 20 -9.27 -37.67 2.81
CA GLN A 20 -10.06 -38.29 3.88
C GLN A 20 -9.89 -37.46 5.16
N ARG A 21 -10.98 -36.84 5.66
CA ARG A 21 -10.98 -35.98 6.85
C ARG A 21 -11.61 -36.72 8.02
N ILE A 22 -10.97 -36.66 9.19
CA ILE A 22 -11.33 -37.35 10.41
C ILE A 22 -12.06 -36.38 11.33
N SER A 23 -13.24 -36.79 11.83
CA SER A 23 -13.98 -36.08 12.87
C SER A 23 -14.36 -37.14 13.93
N ARG A 24 -13.75 -37.05 15.09
CA ARG A 24 -13.97 -38.00 16.20
C ARG A 24 -13.76 -37.30 17.55
N SER A 25 -14.40 -37.81 18.59
CA SER A 25 -14.21 -37.34 19.96
C SER A 25 -13.69 -38.51 20.80
N TYR A 26 -12.64 -38.24 21.55
CA TYR A 26 -12.04 -39.18 22.49
C TYR A 26 -12.17 -38.60 23.89
N GLN A 27 -12.51 -39.42 24.84
CA GLN A 27 -12.62 -39.04 26.24
C GLN A 27 -11.95 -40.14 27.11
N ASP A 28 -10.90 -39.74 27.84
CA ASP A 28 -10.11 -40.55 28.73
C ASP A 28 -9.69 -41.93 28.15
N GLN A 29 -9.26 -41.93 26.87
CA GLN A 29 -8.77 -43.13 26.19
C GLN A 29 -7.25 -43.19 26.18
N SER A 30 -6.65 -44.41 26.21
CA SER A 30 -5.20 -44.54 26.08
C SER A 30 -4.71 -43.99 24.73
N LEU A 31 -3.57 -43.31 24.70
CA LEU A 31 -2.97 -42.76 23.46
C LEU A 31 -2.73 -43.90 22.46
N SER A 32 -2.24 -45.04 22.90
CA SER A 32 -2.05 -46.24 22.07
C SER A 32 -3.35 -46.71 21.42
N GLY A 33 -4.47 -46.71 22.18
CA GLY A 33 -5.80 -47.04 21.67
C GLY A 33 -6.31 -46.04 20.64
N VAL A 34 -6.13 -44.75 20.91
CA VAL A 34 -6.52 -43.68 19.99
C VAL A 34 -5.69 -43.70 18.69
N LEU A 35 -4.37 -43.91 18.77
CA LEU A 35 -3.52 -44.01 17.57
C LEU A 35 -3.87 -45.24 16.72
N LYS A 36 -4.25 -46.37 17.34
CA LYS A 36 -4.75 -47.57 16.66
C LYS A 36 -6.06 -47.28 15.91
N ASP A 37 -6.97 -46.55 16.53
CA ASP A 37 -8.24 -46.16 15.91
C ASP A 37 -8.05 -45.16 14.77
N LEU A 38 -7.12 -44.17 14.91
CA LEU A 38 -6.74 -43.28 13.84
C LEU A 38 -6.06 -44.00 12.69
N ASN A 39 -5.17 -44.96 12.95
CA ASN A 39 -4.53 -45.78 11.95
C ASN A 39 -5.56 -46.57 11.12
N ALA A 40 -6.56 -47.16 11.73
CA ALA A 40 -7.64 -47.86 11.05
C ALA A 40 -8.51 -46.95 10.15
N SER A 41 -8.45 -45.66 10.38
CA SER A 41 -9.24 -44.66 9.65
C SER A 41 -8.59 -44.16 8.35
N SER A 42 -7.35 -44.57 8.03
CA SER A 42 -6.63 -44.09 6.83
C SER A 42 -6.20 -45.23 5.93
N LYS A 43 -6.31 -45.00 4.62
CA LYS A 43 -5.76 -45.88 3.58
C LYS A 43 -4.45 -45.38 2.99
N ARG A 44 -4.02 -44.15 3.35
CA ARG A 44 -2.85 -43.47 2.78
C ARG A 44 -1.64 -43.48 3.70
N TYR A 45 -1.88 -43.38 5.01
CA TYR A 45 -0.83 -43.33 6.01
C TYR A 45 -0.95 -44.51 6.95
N GLU A 46 0.18 -45.08 7.40
CA GLU A 46 0.31 -46.01 8.48
C GLU A 46 0.85 -45.27 9.71
N VAL A 47 0.19 -45.44 10.86
CA VAL A 47 0.67 -44.85 12.11
C VAL A 47 1.44 -45.93 12.86
N SER A 48 2.75 -45.80 12.98
CA SER A 48 3.67 -46.70 13.65
C SER A 48 4.01 -46.20 15.06
N PHE A 49 3.84 -47.04 16.08
CA PHE A 49 4.16 -46.72 17.47
C PHE A 49 4.33 -48.01 18.29
N ILE A 50 5.04 -47.90 19.44
CA ILE A 50 5.20 -49.00 20.38
C ILE A 50 4.05 -48.95 21.40
N TYR A 51 3.18 -49.94 21.40
CA TYR A 51 1.94 -49.96 22.17
C TYR A 51 2.17 -49.74 23.66
N ASN A 52 3.10 -50.52 24.27
CA ASN A 52 3.36 -50.52 25.72
C ASN A 52 4.02 -49.19 26.19
N GLU A 53 4.65 -48.46 25.33
CA GLU A 53 5.26 -47.14 25.66
C GLU A 53 4.23 -46.00 25.74
N LEU A 54 3.03 -46.20 25.17
CA LEU A 54 2.01 -45.14 25.03
C LEU A 54 0.71 -45.46 25.79
N GLU A 55 0.61 -46.57 26.49
CA GLU A 55 -0.63 -47.02 27.11
C GLU A 55 -1.03 -46.15 28.32
N ASP A 56 -0.07 -45.60 29.05
CA ASP A 56 -0.29 -44.76 30.24
C ASP A 56 -0.75 -43.36 29.91
N PHE A 57 -0.53 -42.90 28.68
CA PHE A 57 -0.91 -41.54 28.22
C PHE A 57 -2.39 -41.52 27.82
N ARG A 58 -3.18 -40.62 28.43
CA ARG A 58 -4.62 -40.52 28.26
C ARG A 58 -5.02 -39.37 27.37
N VAL A 59 -5.90 -39.58 26.41
CA VAL A 59 -6.34 -38.59 25.43
C VAL A 59 -7.79 -38.19 25.69
N THR A 60 -8.03 -36.91 25.86
CA THR A 60 -9.36 -36.29 25.84
C THR A 60 -9.29 -35.10 24.86
N THR A 61 -9.87 -35.26 23.66
CA THR A 61 -9.90 -34.25 22.62
C THR A 61 -10.97 -34.53 21.57
N THR A 62 -11.41 -33.51 20.84
CA THR A 62 -12.34 -33.62 19.71
C THR A 62 -11.67 -33.16 18.41
N LEU A 63 -11.60 -34.10 17.46
CA LEU A 63 -11.07 -33.85 16.13
C LEU A 63 -12.19 -33.33 15.21
N HIS A 64 -11.94 -32.18 14.54
CA HIS A 64 -12.87 -31.56 13.60
C HIS A 64 -12.30 -31.55 12.19
N ARG A 65 -12.74 -32.50 11.33
CA ARG A 65 -12.34 -32.57 9.90
C ARG A 65 -10.82 -32.49 9.69
N SER A 66 -10.03 -33.09 10.58
CA SER A 66 -8.57 -33.05 10.55
C SER A 66 -8.01 -34.04 9.51
N THR A 67 -6.84 -33.77 8.95
CA THR A 67 -6.05 -34.76 8.21
C THR A 67 -5.46 -35.77 9.20
N LEU A 68 -5.06 -36.98 8.77
CA LEU A 68 -4.47 -37.94 9.70
C LEU A 68 -3.18 -37.40 10.38
N PRO A 69 -2.22 -36.76 9.71
CA PRO A 69 -1.06 -36.17 10.38
C PRO A 69 -1.44 -35.10 11.42
N ASP A 70 -2.42 -34.24 11.12
CA ASP A 70 -2.88 -33.22 12.06
C ASP A 70 -3.64 -33.83 13.24
N ALA A 71 -4.45 -34.90 12.99
CA ALA A 71 -5.14 -35.65 14.03
C ALA A 71 -4.14 -36.33 14.98
N VAL A 72 -3.09 -36.97 14.46
CA VAL A 72 -2.03 -37.60 15.28
C VAL A 72 -1.29 -36.50 16.10
N ARG A 73 -0.94 -35.38 15.51
CA ARG A 73 -0.30 -34.28 16.25
C ARG A 73 -1.20 -33.71 17.35
N GLN A 74 -2.51 -33.61 17.09
CA GLN A 74 -3.47 -33.09 18.07
C GLN A 74 -3.68 -34.06 19.21
N VAL A 75 -3.80 -35.37 18.96
CA VAL A 75 -3.99 -36.39 20.04
C VAL A 75 -2.72 -36.63 20.83
N VAL A 76 -1.54 -36.49 20.23
CA VAL A 76 -0.25 -36.52 20.93
C VAL A 76 -0.09 -35.28 21.81
N GLY A 77 -0.54 -34.16 21.35
CA GLY A 77 -0.55 -32.90 22.09
C GLY A 77 0.82 -32.50 22.63
N PHE A 78 0.88 -32.27 23.95
CA PHE A 78 2.09 -31.84 24.65
C PHE A 78 2.81 -32.97 25.40
N TYR A 79 2.45 -34.19 25.13
CA TYR A 79 3.17 -35.34 25.70
C TYR A 79 4.59 -35.41 25.14
N PRO A 80 5.55 -35.96 25.89
CA PRO A 80 6.95 -36.06 25.49
C PRO A 80 7.15 -37.09 24.38
N MET A 81 6.56 -36.81 23.23
CA MET A 81 6.55 -37.66 22.05
C MET A 81 7.19 -36.96 20.87
N ARG A 82 7.89 -37.70 20.04
CA ARG A 82 8.35 -37.28 18.73
C ARG A 82 7.41 -37.84 17.66
N VAL A 83 6.82 -36.96 16.86
CA VAL A 83 6.02 -37.33 15.69
C VAL A 83 6.83 -37.06 14.45
N THR A 84 7.19 -38.10 13.70
CA THR A 84 7.94 -38.00 12.44
C THR A 84 7.03 -38.48 11.32
N GLU A 85 6.91 -37.69 10.28
CA GLU A 85 6.09 -37.96 9.09
C GLU A 85 7.00 -38.22 7.89
N THR A 86 6.86 -39.36 7.26
CA THR A 86 7.44 -39.74 5.98
C THR A 86 6.31 -39.94 4.97
N ASP A 87 6.63 -40.17 3.68
CA ASP A 87 5.64 -40.15 2.57
C ASP A 87 4.35 -40.99 2.84
N SER A 88 4.41 -42.01 3.65
CA SER A 88 3.26 -42.90 3.96
C SER A 88 3.22 -43.40 5.40
N VAL A 89 4.17 -43.01 6.25
CA VAL A 89 4.25 -43.49 7.63
C VAL A 89 4.38 -42.34 8.61
N ILE A 90 3.55 -42.32 9.65
CA ILE A 90 3.64 -41.41 10.78
C ILE A 90 4.14 -42.22 11.98
N THR A 91 5.36 -41.95 12.43
CA THR A 91 5.96 -42.63 13.59
C THR A 91 5.77 -41.76 14.83
N VAL A 92 5.23 -42.35 15.89
CA VAL A 92 5.07 -41.73 17.21
C VAL A 92 5.97 -42.46 18.19
N GLU A 93 7.00 -41.82 18.72
CA GLU A 93 8.00 -42.37 19.62
C GLU A 93 8.03 -41.59 20.93
N CYS A 94 8.11 -42.28 22.07
CA CYS A 94 8.36 -41.62 23.35
C CYS A 94 9.81 -41.14 23.40
N ILE A 95 10.01 -39.83 23.71
CA ILE A 95 11.36 -39.24 23.76
C ILE A 95 12.18 -39.70 24.96
N HIS A 96 11.51 -40.01 26.10
CA HIS A 96 12.11 -40.53 27.31
C HIS A 96 11.53 -41.91 27.61
N LYS A 97 12.35 -42.95 27.46
CA LYS A 97 12.01 -44.32 27.77
C LYS A 97 12.35 -44.57 29.23
N THR A 98 11.37 -44.42 30.12
CA THR A 98 11.48 -44.79 31.52
C THR A 98 10.34 -45.73 31.88
N ASP A 99 10.59 -46.68 32.75
CA ASP A 99 9.56 -47.61 33.24
C ASP A 99 8.61 -46.97 34.27
N LEU A 100 8.92 -45.73 34.71
CA LEU A 100 8.18 -45.00 35.74
C LEU A 100 7.71 -43.64 35.20
N HIS A 101 6.44 -43.33 35.43
CA HIS A 101 5.81 -42.05 35.07
C HIS A 101 5.14 -41.44 36.31
N LEU A 102 5.31 -40.14 36.51
CA LEU A 102 4.52 -39.38 37.46
C LEU A 102 3.21 -38.94 36.80
N THR A 103 2.09 -39.33 37.41
CA THR A 103 0.75 -39.01 36.95
C THR A 103 -0.01 -38.13 37.94
N GLY A 104 -0.95 -37.35 37.49
CA GLY A 104 -1.86 -36.56 38.34
C GLY A 104 -2.88 -35.76 37.54
N THR A 105 -3.86 -35.21 38.24
CA THR A 105 -4.93 -34.40 37.66
C THR A 105 -4.92 -32.99 38.27
N ILE A 106 -5.02 -31.96 37.46
CA ILE A 106 -5.06 -30.57 37.90
C ILE A 106 -6.46 -29.99 37.64
N ILE A 107 -7.09 -29.50 38.71
CA ILE A 107 -8.45 -28.91 38.67
C ILE A 107 -8.45 -27.56 39.39
N ASP A 108 -9.44 -26.73 39.09
CA ASP A 108 -9.67 -25.47 39.79
C ASP A 108 -10.51 -25.68 41.06
N GLU A 109 -10.88 -24.63 41.76
CA GLU A 109 -11.71 -24.62 42.97
C GLU A 109 -13.13 -25.12 42.71
N THR A 110 -13.62 -25.04 41.46
CA THR A 110 -14.96 -25.51 41.07
C THR A 110 -14.97 -26.96 40.59
N GLY A 111 -13.79 -27.60 40.58
CA GLY A 111 -13.62 -28.97 40.08
C GLY A 111 -13.48 -29.08 38.58
N GLN A 112 -13.34 -27.96 37.85
CA GLN A 112 -13.10 -27.97 36.42
C GLN A 112 -11.63 -28.26 36.09
N PRO A 113 -11.34 -29.09 35.10
CA PRO A 113 -9.97 -29.40 34.70
C PRO A 113 -9.24 -28.18 34.19
N ILE A 114 -7.99 -28.00 34.61
CA ILE A 114 -7.11 -26.95 34.11
C ILE A 114 -6.22 -27.55 33.02
N ALA A 115 -6.52 -27.21 31.77
CA ALA A 115 -5.76 -27.62 30.61
C ALA A 115 -4.48 -26.79 30.45
N TYR A 116 -3.40 -27.45 30.00
CA TYR A 116 -2.12 -26.81 29.67
C TYR A 116 -1.40 -26.14 30.86
N ALA A 117 -1.65 -26.55 32.07
CA ALA A 117 -0.88 -26.17 33.25
C ALA A 117 0.53 -26.76 33.15
N ASN A 118 1.53 -25.96 33.43
CA ASN A 118 2.93 -26.40 33.42
C ASN A 118 3.25 -27.22 34.67
N VAL A 119 3.85 -28.39 34.50
CA VAL A 119 4.27 -29.30 35.57
C VAL A 119 5.78 -29.53 35.39
N TYR A 120 6.58 -29.16 36.39
CA TYR A 120 8.01 -29.36 36.40
C TYR A 120 8.42 -30.31 37.52
N LEU A 121 9.30 -31.26 37.20
CA LEU A 121 9.96 -32.13 38.16
C LEU A 121 11.29 -31.54 38.52
N LEU A 122 11.51 -31.31 39.80
CA LEU A 122 12.72 -30.65 40.33
C LEU A 122 13.40 -31.58 41.35
N HIS A 123 14.73 -31.51 41.46
CA HIS A 123 15.43 -32.20 42.53
C HIS A 123 15.05 -31.61 43.90
N PRO A 124 14.75 -32.44 44.89
CA PRO A 124 14.31 -31.99 46.21
C PRO A 124 15.38 -31.18 46.97
N SER A 125 16.68 -31.34 46.67
CA SER A 125 17.78 -30.73 47.40
C SER A 125 18.15 -29.33 46.94
N ASP A 126 18.04 -29.08 45.63
CA ASP A 126 18.55 -27.82 44.99
C ASP A 126 17.60 -27.20 43.98
N SER A 127 16.41 -27.80 43.78
CA SER A 127 15.37 -27.35 42.82
C SER A 127 15.85 -27.29 41.37
N THR A 128 16.91 -28.04 41.02
CA THR A 128 17.32 -28.18 39.61
C THR A 128 16.29 -28.95 38.82
N LEU A 129 16.08 -28.60 37.53
CA LEU A 129 15.10 -29.19 36.68
C LEU A 129 15.48 -30.61 36.24
N ILE A 130 14.62 -31.61 36.57
CA ILE A 130 14.75 -33.00 36.13
C ILE A 130 14.04 -33.22 34.81
N GLY A 131 12.78 -32.74 34.71
CA GLY A 131 11.91 -32.92 33.59
C GLY A 131 10.64 -32.10 33.73
N GLY A 132 9.72 -32.21 32.78
CA GLY A 132 8.45 -31.50 32.87
C GLY A 132 7.55 -31.76 31.68
N GLY A 133 6.31 -31.30 31.80
CA GLY A 133 5.28 -31.40 30.79
C GLY A 133 4.13 -30.45 31.09
N VAL A 134 3.02 -30.64 30.44
CA VAL A 134 1.77 -29.91 30.67
C VAL A 134 0.59 -30.85 30.81
N SER A 135 -0.47 -30.36 31.48
CA SER A 135 -1.73 -31.12 31.55
C SER A 135 -2.49 -31.10 30.23
N ASN A 136 -3.22 -32.17 29.93
CA ASN A 136 -4.12 -32.25 28.76
C ASN A 136 -5.43 -31.49 28.99
N GLU A 137 -6.36 -31.56 28.05
CA GLU A 137 -7.68 -30.91 28.11
C GLU A 137 -8.55 -31.40 29.29
N ALA A 138 -8.31 -32.59 29.82
CA ALA A 138 -8.97 -33.13 31.03
C ALA A 138 -8.19 -32.84 32.33
N GLY A 139 -7.15 -32.00 32.29
CA GLY A 139 -6.31 -31.65 33.43
C GLY A 139 -5.32 -32.74 33.82
N LEU A 140 -5.26 -33.89 33.12
CA LEU A 140 -4.34 -35.01 33.37
C LEU A 140 -2.95 -34.70 32.82
N PHE A 141 -1.90 -35.08 33.60
CA PHE A 141 -0.53 -35.06 33.12
C PHE A 141 0.16 -36.41 33.37
N VAL A 142 1.08 -36.74 32.46
CA VAL A 142 1.94 -37.94 32.56
C VAL A 142 3.35 -37.48 32.20
N ILE A 143 4.29 -37.59 33.14
CA ILE A 143 5.68 -37.11 32.97
C ILE A 143 6.63 -38.24 33.30
N PRO A 144 7.56 -38.63 32.42
CA PRO A 144 8.60 -39.59 32.71
C PRO A 144 9.44 -39.17 33.93
N CYS A 145 9.64 -40.09 34.87
CA CYS A 145 10.39 -39.84 36.12
C CYS A 145 11.22 -41.04 36.49
N GLU A 146 12.54 -40.92 36.45
CA GLU A 146 13.44 -42.06 36.72
C GLU A 146 13.66 -42.33 38.20
N ASN A 147 13.55 -41.32 39.05
CA ASN A 147 13.89 -41.41 40.47
C ASN A 147 12.91 -40.63 41.35
N TYR A 148 12.58 -41.18 42.52
CA TYR A 148 11.83 -40.53 43.58
C TYR A 148 12.71 -40.44 44.86
N PRO A 149 12.51 -39.44 45.75
CA PRO A 149 11.47 -38.40 45.71
C PRO A 149 11.79 -37.28 44.73
N VAL A 150 10.72 -36.60 44.21
CA VAL A 150 10.82 -35.39 43.37
C VAL A 150 10.02 -34.26 43.98
N LEU A 151 10.45 -33.01 43.75
CA LEU A 151 9.68 -31.82 44.03
C LEU A 151 8.93 -31.42 42.78
N VAL A 152 7.59 -31.46 42.80
CA VAL A 152 6.76 -31.08 41.66
C VAL A 152 6.31 -29.65 41.80
N ARG A 153 6.60 -28.84 40.79
CA ARG A 153 6.13 -27.45 40.68
C ARG A 153 5.05 -27.39 39.62
N ILE A 154 3.85 -26.95 39.99
CA ILE A 154 2.72 -26.78 39.08
C ILE A 154 2.37 -25.30 39.00
N SER A 155 2.26 -24.78 37.79
CA SER A 155 1.96 -23.36 37.56
C SER A 155 1.05 -23.16 36.35
N PHE A 156 0.11 -22.23 36.47
CA PHE A 156 -0.79 -21.81 35.42
C PHE A 156 -1.09 -20.31 35.55
N VAL A 157 -1.31 -19.61 34.44
CA VAL A 157 -1.58 -18.17 34.45
C VAL A 157 -2.87 -17.87 35.19
N GLY A 158 -2.80 -16.99 36.19
CA GLY A 158 -3.96 -16.60 37.01
C GLY A 158 -4.17 -17.52 38.22
N TYR A 159 -3.28 -18.48 38.50
CA TYR A 159 -3.34 -19.38 39.66
C TYR A 159 -2.05 -19.34 40.45
N LYS A 160 -2.16 -19.62 41.77
CA LYS A 160 -0.99 -19.78 42.67
C LYS A 160 -0.15 -20.98 42.27
N THR A 161 1.17 -20.75 42.12
CA THR A 161 2.11 -21.84 41.89
C THR A 161 2.13 -22.77 43.08
N ILE A 162 1.99 -24.07 42.83
CA ILE A 162 2.01 -25.13 43.85
C ILE A 162 3.34 -25.86 43.79
N TYR A 163 3.90 -26.16 44.96
CA TYR A 163 5.05 -27.06 45.17
C TYR A 163 4.61 -28.22 46.01
N LYS A 164 4.84 -29.49 45.54
CA LYS A 164 4.45 -30.69 46.26
C LYS A 164 5.58 -31.72 46.14
N TYR A 165 5.94 -32.31 47.28
CA TYR A 165 6.87 -33.44 47.27
C TYR A 165 6.09 -34.72 46.90
N CYS A 166 6.69 -35.51 46.02
CA CYS A 166 6.14 -36.77 45.58
C CYS A 166 7.16 -37.89 45.73
N ASN A 167 6.73 -38.98 46.42
CA ASN A 167 7.57 -40.15 46.73
C ASN A 167 7.15 -41.38 45.91
N ASN A 168 6.13 -41.28 45.07
CA ASN A 168 5.54 -42.38 44.30
C ASN A 168 5.15 -41.93 42.90
N THR A 169 4.60 -42.79 42.09
CA THR A 169 4.21 -42.56 40.70
C THR A 169 2.91 -41.77 40.51
N GLU A 170 2.17 -41.48 41.58
CA GLU A 170 0.88 -40.80 41.51
C GLU A 170 0.84 -39.59 42.44
N LEU A 171 0.65 -38.40 41.88
CA LEU A 171 0.51 -37.16 42.64
C LEU A 171 -0.93 -36.92 43.15
N GLY A 172 -1.87 -37.60 42.53
CA GLY A 172 -3.30 -37.46 42.81
C GLY A 172 -3.89 -36.17 42.19
N THR A 173 -5.04 -35.75 42.72
CA THR A 173 -5.73 -34.55 42.28
C THR A 173 -5.15 -33.32 42.96
N ILE A 174 -4.82 -32.31 42.16
CA ILE A 174 -4.28 -31.05 42.62
C ILE A 174 -5.29 -29.93 42.36
N HIS A 175 -5.69 -29.24 43.44
CA HIS A 175 -6.59 -28.09 43.36
C HIS A 175 -5.76 -26.79 43.27
N MET A 176 -5.84 -26.07 42.18
CA MET A 176 -5.20 -24.77 42.03
C MET A 176 -6.12 -23.63 42.46
N GLN A 177 -5.61 -22.74 43.27
CA GLN A 177 -6.33 -21.54 43.74
C GLN A 177 -6.07 -20.37 42.82
N PRO A 178 -7.10 -19.58 42.39
CA PRO A 178 -6.89 -18.35 41.66
C PRO A 178 -6.00 -17.37 42.44
N GLU A 179 -5.06 -16.75 41.77
CA GLU A 179 -4.23 -15.68 42.34
C GLU A 179 -4.56 -14.39 41.62
N THR A 180 -5.30 -13.50 42.27
CA THR A 180 -5.43 -12.11 41.84
C THR A 180 -4.13 -11.38 42.23
N GLN A 181 -3.07 -11.59 41.49
CA GLN A 181 -1.92 -10.70 41.56
C GLN A 181 -2.28 -9.37 40.91
N THR A 182 -2.60 -8.36 41.71
CA THR A 182 -2.32 -6.98 41.37
C THR A 182 -0.82 -6.85 41.27
N LEU A 183 -0.30 -7.10 40.09
CA LEU A 183 1.09 -6.78 39.76
C LEU A 183 1.27 -5.28 39.93
N LYS A 184 1.89 -4.87 41.06
CA LYS A 184 2.67 -3.64 41.10
C LYS A 184 3.83 -3.87 40.13
N GLY A 185 3.51 -3.89 38.85
CA GLY A 185 4.51 -3.90 37.80
C GLY A 185 5.23 -2.57 37.82
N VAL A 186 6.49 -2.59 38.18
CA VAL A 186 7.43 -1.68 37.55
C VAL A 186 7.47 -2.14 36.10
N THR A 187 6.52 -1.65 35.32
CA THR A 187 6.55 -1.78 33.88
C THR A 187 7.70 -0.86 33.44
N VAL A 188 8.90 -1.39 33.29
CA VAL A 188 9.87 -0.81 32.38
C VAL A 188 9.25 -1.03 31.01
N LYS A 189 8.33 -0.14 30.61
CA LYS A 189 7.94 0.01 29.22
C LYS A 189 9.19 0.54 28.52
N GLY A 190 10.03 -0.36 28.07
CA GLY A 190 10.95 -0.05 27.00
C GLY A 190 10.06 0.32 25.81
N GLU A 191 9.75 1.62 25.68
CA GLU A 191 9.02 2.11 24.54
C GLU A 191 9.85 1.79 23.31
N ARG A 192 9.34 0.86 22.49
CA ARG A 192 9.98 0.57 21.20
C ARG A 192 9.93 1.86 20.40
N PRO A 193 11.04 2.35 19.87
CA PRO A 193 11.03 3.58 19.09
C PRO A 193 10.02 3.43 17.95
N LEU A 194 9.14 4.43 17.82
CA LEU A 194 8.08 4.46 16.80
C LEU A 194 8.66 4.27 15.40
N PHE A 195 9.81 4.87 15.13
CA PHE A 195 10.53 4.81 13.86
C PHE A 195 11.84 4.05 14.03
N ARG A 196 12.09 3.10 13.15
CA ARG A 196 13.36 2.36 13.06
C ARG A 196 13.75 2.13 11.61
N MET A 197 15.04 1.98 11.34
CA MET A 197 15.54 1.58 10.03
C MET A 197 15.87 0.08 10.05
N ASN A 198 15.43 -0.66 9.04
CA ASN A 198 15.81 -2.05 8.78
C ASN A 198 16.45 -2.16 7.39
N ASP A 199 16.83 -3.36 6.98
CA ASP A 199 17.69 -3.66 5.82
C ASP A 199 17.41 -2.82 4.56
N ASP A 200 16.15 -2.60 4.15
CA ASP A 200 15.81 -1.79 2.96
C ASP A 200 14.84 -0.62 3.24
N ALA A 201 14.29 -0.51 4.46
CA ALA A 201 13.18 0.38 4.75
C ALA A 201 13.31 1.16 6.06
N PHE A 202 12.64 2.31 6.11
CA PHE A 202 12.21 2.94 7.36
C PHE A 202 10.93 2.25 7.83
N ILE A 203 10.96 1.67 9.02
CA ILE A 203 9.82 0.98 9.61
C ILE A 203 9.17 1.89 10.66
N THR A 204 7.88 2.09 10.52
CA THR A 204 7.03 2.73 11.53
C THR A 204 6.15 1.66 12.18
N ILE A 205 6.23 1.53 13.50
CA ILE A 205 5.41 0.60 14.27
C ILE A 205 4.07 1.29 14.54
N VAL A 206 2.98 0.72 14.02
CA VAL A 206 1.62 1.24 14.20
C VAL A 206 0.90 0.51 15.31
N GLU A 207 1.00 -0.82 15.35
CA GLU A 207 0.41 -1.66 16.38
C GLU A 207 0.87 -1.24 17.78
N GLY A 208 -0.10 -0.96 18.67
CA GLY A 208 0.18 -0.53 20.03
C GLY A 208 0.73 0.90 20.17
N SER A 209 0.86 1.67 19.08
CA SER A 209 1.22 3.09 19.10
C SER A 209 -0.02 3.99 18.93
N PHE A 210 0.15 5.30 19.12
CA PHE A 210 -0.94 6.26 18.87
C PHE A 210 -1.40 6.23 17.40
N LEU A 211 -0.53 5.85 16.46
CA LEU A 211 -0.87 5.76 15.05
C LEU A 211 -1.98 4.73 14.76
N SER A 212 -2.19 3.75 15.64
CA SER A 212 -3.31 2.81 15.53
C SER A 212 -4.68 3.44 15.83
N LYS A 213 -4.73 4.67 16.33
CA LYS A 213 -5.94 5.37 16.78
C LYS A 213 -6.18 6.72 16.06
N ILE A 214 -5.59 6.91 14.88
CA ILE A 214 -5.72 8.17 14.11
C ILE A 214 -6.73 8.09 12.97
N GLY A 215 -7.22 6.90 12.64
CA GLY A 215 -8.29 6.75 11.66
C GLY A 215 -8.01 5.73 10.58
N THR A 216 -7.40 6.12 9.46
CA THR A 216 -7.21 5.29 8.27
C THR A 216 -5.73 5.05 7.94
N GLY A 217 -5.46 4.12 7.01
CA GLY A 217 -4.11 3.94 6.46
C GLY A 217 -3.57 5.23 5.84
N ASN A 218 -4.42 6.03 5.22
CA ASN A 218 -4.03 7.32 4.64
C ASN A 218 -3.59 8.32 5.74
N ASP A 219 -4.29 8.35 6.87
CA ASP A 219 -3.90 9.16 8.02
C ASP A 219 -2.56 8.67 8.62
N VAL A 220 -2.35 7.34 8.71
CA VAL A 220 -1.08 6.77 9.17
C VAL A 220 0.07 7.20 8.25
N LEU A 221 -0.11 7.08 6.92
CA LEU A 221 0.93 7.46 5.97
C LEU A 221 1.29 8.95 6.06
N ALA A 222 0.31 9.82 6.30
CA ALA A 222 0.54 11.25 6.47
C ALA A 222 1.42 11.59 7.69
N HIS A 223 1.56 10.68 8.66
CA HIS A 223 2.37 10.85 9.86
C HIS A 223 3.74 10.14 9.76
N LEU A 224 4.11 9.59 8.60
CA LEU A 224 5.42 8.95 8.43
C LEU A 224 6.52 9.96 8.14
N PRO A 225 7.77 9.73 8.61
CA PRO A 225 8.91 10.56 8.25
C PRO A 225 9.14 10.56 6.73
N GLY A 226 9.27 11.75 6.14
CA GLY A 226 9.52 11.92 4.71
C GLY A 226 8.31 11.67 3.80
N VAL A 227 7.14 11.40 4.35
CA VAL A 227 5.89 11.26 3.61
C VAL A 227 5.03 12.52 3.80
N ILE A 228 4.46 13.02 2.73
CA ILE A 228 3.56 14.18 2.75
C ILE A 228 2.24 13.81 2.07
N ARG A 229 1.16 14.42 2.57
CA ARG A 229 -0.14 14.39 1.93
C ARG A 229 -0.33 15.66 1.12
N ASN A 230 -0.65 15.51 -0.16
CA ASN A 230 -0.96 16.61 -1.07
C ASN A 230 -2.37 16.37 -1.64
N GLY A 231 -3.37 17.04 -1.05
CA GLY A 231 -4.77 16.73 -1.30
C GLY A 231 -5.10 15.27 -0.93
N ASN A 232 -5.51 14.47 -1.91
CA ASN A 232 -5.79 13.03 -1.72
C ASN A 232 -4.58 12.14 -2.02
N SER A 233 -3.47 12.66 -2.56
CA SER A 233 -2.29 11.86 -2.89
C SER A 233 -1.30 11.80 -1.74
N ILE A 234 -0.61 10.68 -1.63
CA ILE A 234 0.54 10.48 -0.77
C ILE A 234 1.80 10.64 -1.61
N GLU A 235 2.72 11.44 -1.14
CA GLU A 235 4.01 11.69 -1.78
C GLU A 235 5.16 11.45 -0.81
N VAL A 236 6.30 11.05 -1.35
CA VAL A 236 7.57 10.93 -0.61
C VAL A 236 8.46 12.09 -1.02
N ILE A 237 8.95 12.85 -0.03
CA ILE A 237 9.76 14.06 -0.25
C ILE A 237 10.95 13.75 -1.17
N GLY A 238 11.11 14.55 -2.22
CA GLY A 238 12.14 14.39 -3.24
C GLY A 238 11.96 13.20 -4.18
N ARG A 239 10.91 12.38 -4.01
CA ARG A 239 10.65 11.16 -4.80
C ARG A 239 9.32 11.17 -5.54
N GLY A 240 8.35 11.97 -5.09
CA GLY A 240 6.99 12.01 -5.65
C GLY A 240 6.11 10.86 -5.13
N THR A 241 5.15 10.42 -5.94
CA THR A 241 4.16 9.40 -5.56
C THR A 241 4.80 8.02 -5.41
N PRO A 242 4.68 7.35 -4.24
CA PRO A 242 5.22 6.02 -4.02
C PRO A 242 4.30 4.92 -4.59
N LEU A 243 4.89 3.78 -4.89
CA LEU A 243 4.14 2.55 -5.11
C LEU A 243 3.79 1.92 -3.75
N ILE A 244 2.50 1.65 -3.50
CA ILE A 244 2.03 1.19 -2.19
C ILE A 244 1.59 -0.27 -2.26
N TYR A 245 2.03 -1.06 -1.26
CA TYR A 245 1.66 -2.46 -1.08
C TYR A 245 0.97 -2.66 0.27
N ILE A 246 -0.11 -3.43 0.30
CA ILE A 246 -0.80 -3.88 1.52
C ILE A 246 -0.67 -5.40 1.59
N ASN A 247 0.03 -5.92 2.61
CA ASN A 247 0.33 -7.36 2.78
C ASN A 247 1.01 -8.00 1.56
N GLY A 248 1.87 -7.26 0.86
CA GLY A 248 2.55 -7.71 -0.35
C GLY A 248 1.74 -7.57 -1.65
N ARG A 249 0.44 -7.24 -1.58
CA ARG A 249 -0.41 -6.92 -2.73
C ARG A 249 -0.29 -5.43 -3.06
N GLN A 250 -0.06 -5.09 -4.32
CA GLN A 250 -0.06 -3.70 -4.75
C GLN A 250 -1.46 -3.07 -4.60
N MET A 251 -1.48 -1.87 -4.04
CA MET A 251 -2.65 -1.00 -4.01
C MET A 251 -2.98 -0.51 -5.43
N ARG A 252 -4.28 -0.46 -5.77
CA ARG A 252 -4.73 -0.08 -7.11
C ARG A 252 -5.42 1.27 -7.17
N ASN A 253 -6.03 1.68 -6.07
CA ASN A 253 -6.66 2.99 -5.93
C ASN A 253 -6.43 3.54 -4.52
N GLN A 254 -6.54 4.84 -4.38
CA GLN A 254 -6.32 5.55 -3.12
C GLN A 254 -7.34 5.15 -2.05
N SER A 255 -8.56 4.77 -2.45
CA SER A 255 -9.61 4.38 -1.50
C SER A 255 -9.20 3.18 -0.63
N GLU A 256 -8.31 2.29 -1.12
CA GLU A 256 -7.81 1.16 -0.33
C GLU A 256 -7.06 1.60 0.96
N LEU A 257 -6.42 2.77 0.97
CA LEU A 257 -5.80 3.33 2.18
C LEU A 257 -6.85 3.90 3.14
N ASP A 258 -7.88 4.50 2.61
CA ASP A 258 -8.99 5.01 3.40
C ASP A 258 -9.86 3.88 3.97
N GLN A 259 -9.92 2.73 3.26
CA GLN A 259 -10.55 1.49 3.73
C GLN A 259 -9.81 0.88 4.91
N LEU A 260 -8.48 0.90 4.86
CA LEU A 260 -7.65 0.28 5.88
C LEU A 260 -7.72 1.07 7.17
N SER A 261 -8.32 0.50 8.20
CA SER A 261 -8.35 1.11 9.54
C SER A 261 -6.96 1.11 10.16
N SER A 262 -6.59 2.20 10.82
CA SER A 262 -5.27 2.34 11.44
C SER A 262 -4.99 1.30 12.53
N ASP A 263 -6.03 0.83 13.24
CA ASP A 263 -5.95 -0.24 14.25
C ASP A 263 -5.64 -1.63 13.65
N GLN A 264 -5.88 -1.82 12.36
CA GLN A 264 -5.54 -3.05 11.65
C GLN A 264 -4.11 -3.07 11.12
N ILE A 265 -3.40 -1.95 11.17
CA ILE A 265 -2.03 -1.84 10.68
C ILE A 265 -1.04 -2.28 11.76
N LYS A 266 -0.16 -3.21 11.41
CA LYS A 266 0.93 -3.67 12.27
C LYS A 266 2.13 -2.74 12.18
N ASP A 267 2.66 -2.59 10.99
CA ASP A 267 3.80 -1.73 10.68
C ASP A 267 3.73 -1.21 9.24
N VAL A 268 4.40 -0.10 8.99
CA VAL A 268 4.57 0.48 7.66
C VAL A 268 6.05 0.62 7.36
N GLU A 269 6.46 0.15 6.21
CA GLU A 269 7.83 0.22 5.70
C GLU A 269 7.91 1.22 4.54
N VAL A 270 8.76 2.23 4.64
CA VAL A 270 9.02 3.21 3.56
C VAL A 270 10.38 2.94 2.96
N ILE A 271 10.42 2.57 1.69
CA ILE A 271 11.62 2.29 0.90
C ILE A 271 11.86 3.48 -0.01
N MET A 272 12.86 4.29 0.31
CA MET A 272 13.22 5.48 -0.46
C MET A 272 14.04 5.17 -1.72
N THR A 273 14.65 3.99 -1.78
CA THR A 273 15.46 3.54 -2.92
C THR A 273 15.04 2.13 -3.25
N PRO A 274 14.00 1.96 -4.11
CA PRO A 274 13.54 0.65 -4.54
C PRO A 274 14.65 -0.10 -5.28
N GLY A 275 14.76 -1.41 -5.03
CA GLY A 275 15.72 -2.25 -5.74
C GLY A 275 15.23 -2.64 -7.14
N ALA A 276 16.07 -3.38 -7.87
CA ALA A 276 15.87 -3.74 -9.29
C ALA A 276 14.61 -4.58 -9.56
N LYS A 277 14.01 -5.20 -8.55
CA LYS A 277 12.74 -5.95 -8.69
C LYS A 277 11.52 -5.08 -8.97
N TYR A 278 11.60 -3.79 -8.69
CA TYR A 278 10.58 -2.81 -9.03
C TYR A 278 10.87 -2.20 -10.39
N ASP A 279 9.82 -1.69 -11.03
CA ASP A 279 9.96 -1.02 -12.32
C ASP A 279 10.84 0.23 -12.17
N ALA A 280 11.59 0.58 -13.21
CA ALA A 280 12.54 1.69 -13.17
C ALA A 280 11.87 3.05 -12.95
N THR A 281 10.57 3.17 -13.20
CA THR A 281 9.75 4.36 -12.89
C THR A 281 9.45 4.53 -11.40
N VAL A 282 9.60 3.48 -10.59
CA VAL A 282 9.28 3.50 -9.16
C VAL A 282 10.38 4.18 -8.37
N LYS A 283 10.09 5.35 -7.79
CA LYS A 283 11.06 6.17 -7.04
C LYS A 283 11.00 5.94 -5.54
N ALA A 284 9.88 5.45 -5.02
CA ALA A 284 9.69 5.07 -3.63
C ALA A 284 8.64 3.95 -3.51
N VAL A 285 8.74 3.15 -2.46
CA VAL A 285 7.76 2.09 -2.16
C VAL A 285 7.33 2.18 -0.70
N ILE A 286 6.04 2.03 -0.44
CA ILE A 286 5.47 1.89 0.90
C ILE A 286 4.87 0.49 1.01
N ARG A 287 5.29 -0.27 2.03
CA ARG A 287 4.73 -1.59 2.34
C ARG A 287 3.99 -1.52 3.67
N ILE A 288 2.69 -1.73 3.64
CA ILE A 288 1.83 -1.78 4.82
C ILE A 288 1.60 -3.25 5.18
N LYS A 289 1.93 -3.62 6.41
CA LYS A 289 1.61 -4.92 6.98
C LYS A 289 0.47 -4.77 7.96
N THR A 290 -0.55 -5.60 7.81
CA THR A 290 -1.69 -5.60 8.73
C THR A 290 -1.52 -6.66 9.82
N ILE A 291 -2.19 -6.44 10.95
CA ILE A 291 -2.40 -7.45 11.97
C ILE A 291 -3.23 -8.55 11.30
N ARG A 292 -2.81 -9.80 11.42
CA ARG A 292 -3.53 -10.92 10.84
C ARG A 292 -4.60 -11.41 11.82
N PRO A 293 -5.88 -11.12 11.62
CA PRO A 293 -6.93 -11.80 12.38
C PRO A 293 -6.91 -13.28 12.02
N VAL A 294 -6.92 -14.12 13.02
CA VAL A 294 -7.03 -15.57 12.88
C VAL A 294 -8.51 -15.92 12.98
N GLY A 295 -9.09 -16.51 11.93
CA GLY A 295 -10.47 -16.96 11.96
C GLY A 295 -10.93 -17.50 10.61
N GLU A 296 -11.75 -18.56 10.68
CA GLU A 296 -12.54 -19.06 9.56
C GLU A 296 -13.95 -18.45 9.61
N GLY A 297 -14.70 -18.52 8.52
CA GLY A 297 -16.07 -18.06 8.43
C GLY A 297 -16.22 -16.72 7.73
N PHE A 298 -17.37 -16.10 7.97
CA PHE A 298 -17.76 -14.84 7.35
C PHE A 298 -17.29 -13.63 8.15
N SER A 299 -16.81 -12.62 7.44
CA SER A 299 -16.47 -11.33 8.00
C SER A 299 -16.90 -10.20 7.06
N PHE A 300 -17.20 -9.04 7.62
CA PHE A 300 -17.45 -7.84 6.83
C PHE A 300 -16.97 -6.58 7.54
N ASN A 301 -16.73 -5.56 6.72
CA ASN A 301 -16.40 -4.21 7.15
C ASN A 301 -17.25 -3.24 6.34
N SER A 302 -17.95 -2.33 7.01
CA SER A 302 -18.68 -1.23 6.39
C SER A 302 -18.04 0.10 6.80
N ARG A 303 -17.94 1.02 5.85
CA ARG A 303 -17.43 2.38 6.06
C ARG A 303 -18.38 3.36 5.41
N THR A 304 -18.99 4.22 6.23
CA THR A 304 -19.85 5.32 5.80
C THR A 304 -19.13 6.64 6.06
N VAL A 305 -19.05 7.49 5.05
CA VAL A 305 -18.51 8.84 5.16
C VAL A 305 -19.60 9.84 4.78
N ALA A 306 -19.87 10.79 5.67
CA ALA A 306 -20.70 11.95 5.40
C ALA A 306 -19.81 13.20 5.56
N GLY A 307 -19.63 13.94 4.49
CA GLY A 307 -18.76 15.12 4.48
C GLY A 307 -19.48 16.35 3.93
N MET A 308 -18.96 17.49 4.30
CA MET A 308 -19.42 18.81 3.84
C MET A 308 -18.21 19.71 3.62
N ASN A 309 -18.06 20.15 2.39
CA ASN A 309 -17.24 21.31 2.01
C ASN A 309 -18.20 22.48 1.69
N HIS A 310 -18.20 22.98 0.46
CA HIS A 310 -19.29 23.86 -0.02
C HIS A 310 -20.58 23.06 -0.27
N TYR A 311 -20.47 21.76 -0.53
CA TYR A 311 -21.58 20.84 -0.78
C TYR A 311 -21.50 19.64 0.19
N VAL A 312 -22.67 19.02 0.44
CA VAL A 312 -22.71 17.73 1.12
C VAL A 312 -22.30 16.63 0.14
N TYR A 313 -21.48 15.69 0.60
CA TYR A 313 -21.07 14.52 -0.15
C TYR A 313 -21.10 13.26 0.74
N GLY A 314 -21.09 12.11 0.12
CA GLY A 314 -21.10 10.84 0.82
C GLY A 314 -20.32 9.76 0.08
N LEU A 315 -19.84 8.81 0.90
CA LEU A 315 -19.24 7.57 0.44
C LEU A 315 -19.77 6.43 1.28
N GLU A 316 -20.12 5.34 0.64
CA GLU A 316 -20.44 4.06 1.29
C GLU A 316 -19.60 2.96 0.69
N GLU A 317 -19.02 2.14 1.56
CA GLU A 317 -18.15 1.05 1.19
C GLU A 317 -18.46 -0.17 2.03
N LEU A 318 -18.56 -1.32 1.38
CA LEU A 318 -18.79 -2.62 1.99
C LEU A 318 -17.73 -3.61 1.51
N ASN A 319 -16.98 -4.19 2.43
CA ASN A 319 -16.06 -5.30 2.19
C ASN A 319 -16.60 -6.58 2.81
N LEU A 320 -16.61 -7.65 2.04
CA LEU A 320 -17.07 -8.97 2.43
C LEU A 320 -15.92 -9.97 2.28
N ASN A 321 -15.79 -10.88 3.21
CA ASN A 321 -14.82 -11.97 3.13
C ASN A 321 -15.41 -13.25 3.73
N TYR A 322 -15.20 -14.38 3.06
CA TYR A 322 -15.55 -15.70 3.55
C TYR A 322 -14.37 -16.64 3.40
N ARG A 323 -13.96 -17.23 4.51
CA ARG A 323 -12.82 -18.14 4.58
C ARG A 323 -13.24 -19.51 5.08
N THR A 324 -12.78 -20.55 4.39
CA THR A 324 -12.97 -21.93 4.82
C THR A 324 -11.79 -22.77 4.34
N GLY A 325 -11.06 -23.38 5.27
CA GLY A 325 -9.84 -24.15 4.97
C GLY A 325 -8.84 -23.34 4.16
N GLY A 326 -8.41 -23.86 2.99
CA GLY A 326 -7.47 -23.16 2.07
C GLY A 326 -8.10 -22.08 1.21
N LEU A 327 -9.45 -21.96 1.15
CA LEU A 327 -10.17 -21.02 0.29
C LEU A 327 -10.50 -19.72 1.03
N ASP A 328 -10.26 -18.59 0.37
CA ASP A 328 -10.59 -17.26 0.83
C ASP A 328 -11.25 -16.52 -0.33
N ILE A 329 -12.57 -16.24 -0.21
CA ILE A 329 -13.36 -15.49 -1.20
C ILE A 329 -13.66 -14.13 -0.61
N PHE A 330 -13.44 -13.09 -1.39
CA PHE A 330 -13.67 -11.71 -0.94
C PHE A 330 -14.30 -10.85 -2.03
N GLY A 331 -15.05 -9.86 -1.59
CA GLY A 331 -15.67 -8.87 -2.45
C GLY A 331 -15.67 -7.49 -1.81
N MET A 332 -15.82 -6.46 -2.65
CA MET A 332 -15.97 -5.07 -2.23
C MET A 332 -16.95 -4.38 -3.16
N ALA A 333 -17.78 -3.52 -2.60
CA ALA A 333 -18.59 -2.54 -3.30
C ALA A 333 -18.36 -1.17 -2.70
N GLU A 334 -18.21 -0.15 -3.55
CA GLU A 334 -17.99 1.24 -3.14
C GLU A 334 -18.81 2.18 -4.04
N TYR A 335 -19.44 3.14 -3.42
CA TYR A 335 -20.10 4.25 -4.08
C TYR A 335 -19.68 5.57 -3.45
N GLU A 336 -19.20 6.52 -4.26
CA GLU A 336 -18.90 7.89 -3.85
C GLU A 336 -19.65 8.87 -4.74
N ASN A 337 -20.16 9.95 -4.13
CA ASN A 337 -20.71 11.09 -4.84
C ASN A 337 -20.19 12.37 -4.19
N ARG A 338 -19.33 13.09 -4.91
CA ARG A 338 -18.65 14.28 -4.43
C ARG A 338 -18.90 15.46 -5.36
N ARG A 339 -19.20 16.62 -4.77
CA ARG A 339 -19.26 17.90 -5.48
C ARG A 339 -18.21 18.84 -4.91
N SER A 340 -17.66 19.69 -5.77
CA SER A 340 -16.71 20.73 -5.35
C SER A 340 -16.80 21.95 -6.23
N ARG A 341 -16.44 23.11 -5.66
CA ARG A 341 -16.29 24.38 -6.33
C ARG A 341 -14.83 24.77 -6.34
N GLN A 342 -14.38 25.35 -7.46
CA GLN A 342 -13.02 25.86 -7.59
C GLN A 342 -13.06 27.21 -8.29
N THR A 343 -12.20 28.13 -7.89
CA THR A 343 -12.02 29.42 -8.53
C THR A 343 -10.57 29.55 -8.96
N TYR A 344 -10.36 29.97 -10.19
CA TYR A 344 -9.05 30.22 -10.79
C TYR A 344 -8.99 31.67 -11.25
N ASP A 345 -8.15 32.46 -10.64
CA ASP A 345 -7.75 33.75 -11.15
C ASP A 345 -6.41 33.58 -11.87
N SER A 346 -6.33 33.94 -13.13
CA SER A 346 -5.09 33.85 -13.91
C SER A 346 -4.79 35.15 -14.64
N ARG A 347 -3.50 35.50 -14.70
CA ARG A 347 -2.95 36.54 -15.56
C ARG A 347 -1.87 35.92 -16.40
N GLN A 348 -2.02 36.02 -17.72
CA GLN A 348 -1.03 35.60 -18.69
C GLN A 348 -0.49 36.81 -19.41
N ASP A 349 0.77 37.11 -19.23
CA ASP A 349 1.51 38.16 -19.93
C ASP A 349 2.30 37.53 -21.08
N THR A 350 2.14 38.04 -22.30
CA THR A 350 2.89 37.64 -23.49
C THR A 350 3.64 38.87 -24.03
N TYR A 351 4.95 38.79 -24.05
CA TYR A 351 5.84 39.86 -24.43
C TYR A 351 6.29 39.71 -25.90
N LEU A 352 5.69 40.48 -26.79
CA LEU A 352 6.01 40.59 -28.21
C LEU A 352 6.44 42.03 -28.50
N GLN A 353 6.20 42.54 -29.71
CA GLN A 353 6.35 43.96 -29.99
C GLN A 353 5.39 44.83 -29.15
N SER A 354 4.15 44.33 -28.94
CA SER A 354 3.22 44.84 -27.96
C SER A 354 3.13 43.87 -26.78
N HIS A 355 2.72 44.38 -25.61
CA HIS A 355 2.46 43.56 -24.41
C HIS A 355 0.99 43.16 -24.41
N TYR A 356 0.76 41.84 -24.52
CA TYR A 356 -0.56 41.20 -24.42
C TYR A 356 -0.76 40.69 -23.01
N GLN A 357 -1.84 41.16 -22.35
CA GLN A 357 -2.17 40.69 -21.01
C GLN A 357 -3.58 40.11 -21.00
N GLN A 358 -3.70 38.83 -20.76
CA GLN A 358 -4.95 38.13 -20.57
C GLN A 358 -5.22 37.97 -19.07
N ASN A 359 -6.32 38.53 -18.58
CA ASN A 359 -6.80 38.36 -17.23
C ASN A 359 -8.07 37.50 -17.28
N SER A 360 -8.07 36.34 -16.61
CA SER A 360 -9.20 35.43 -16.60
C SER A 360 -9.61 35.06 -15.19
N MET A 361 -10.90 35.14 -14.87
CA MET A 361 -11.53 34.62 -13.68
C MET A 361 -12.45 33.46 -14.10
N MET A 362 -12.20 32.25 -13.53
CA MET A 362 -12.94 31.05 -13.88
C MET A 362 -13.51 30.38 -12.63
N HIS A 363 -14.79 30.03 -12.68
CA HIS A 363 -15.47 29.25 -11.67
C HIS A 363 -15.80 27.87 -12.23
N TYR A 364 -15.36 26.83 -11.53
CA TYR A 364 -15.64 25.45 -11.89
C TYR A 364 -16.53 24.80 -10.83
N TYR A 365 -17.57 24.10 -11.28
CA TYR A 365 -18.46 23.30 -10.45
C TYR A 365 -18.36 21.87 -10.92
N ASN A 366 -17.78 21.01 -10.07
CA ASN A 366 -17.50 19.62 -10.39
C ASN A 366 -18.47 18.71 -9.67
N LYS A 367 -18.98 17.70 -10.38
CA LYS A 367 -19.71 16.56 -9.84
C LYS A 367 -18.99 15.30 -10.26
N ASN A 368 -18.36 14.61 -9.31
CA ASN A 368 -17.65 13.36 -9.52
C ASN A 368 -18.39 12.25 -8.79
N GLN A 369 -18.64 11.15 -9.48
CA GLN A 369 -19.21 9.96 -8.93
C GLN A 369 -18.25 8.80 -9.18
N MET A 370 -18.24 7.81 -8.28
CA MET A 370 -17.48 6.58 -8.47
C MET A 370 -18.33 5.41 -8.02
N LEU A 371 -18.39 4.39 -8.86
CA LEU A 371 -18.93 3.09 -8.54
C LEU A 371 -17.83 2.06 -8.78
N ALA A 372 -17.41 1.36 -7.73
CA ALA A 372 -16.40 0.32 -7.84
C ALA A 372 -16.88 -1.00 -7.26
N GLY A 373 -16.57 -2.08 -7.96
CA GLY A 373 -16.81 -3.45 -7.52
C GLY A 373 -15.57 -4.30 -7.66
N LYS A 374 -15.30 -5.15 -6.69
CA LYS A 374 -14.20 -6.13 -6.71
C LYS A 374 -14.71 -7.48 -6.24
N LEU A 375 -14.33 -8.52 -6.96
CA LEU A 375 -14.50 -9.91 -6.54
C LEU A 375 -13.17 -10.62 -6.69
N GLY A 376 -12.87 -11.53 -5.78
CA GLY A 376 -11.66 -12.29 -5.87
C GLY A 376 -11.66 -13.52 -4.98
N PHE A 377 -10.71 -14.39 -5.25
CA PHE A 377 -10.43 -15.54 -4.41
C PHE A 377 -8.93 -15.75 -4.25
N ASN A 378 -8.58 -16.40 -3.16
CA ASN A 378 -7.27 -16.98 -2.94
C ASN A 378 -7.46 -18.43 -2.53
N TYR A 379 -6.68 -19.35 -3.08
CA TYR A 379 -6.72 -20.75 -2.74
C TYR A 379 -5.31 -21.25 -2.40
N MET A 380 -5.15 -21.74 -1.20
CA MET A 380 -3.93 -22.40 -0.75
C MET A 380 -4.01 -23.87 -1.22
N LEU A 381 -3.24 -24.19 -2.26
CA LEU A 381 -3.11 -25.57 -2.75
C LEU A 381 -2.50 -26.47 -1.66
N ASN A 382 -1.54 -25.92 -0.92
CA ASN A 382 -0.91 -26.46 0.28
C ASN A 382 -0.17 -25.32 1.00
N ASP A 383 0.56 -25.62 2.07
CA ASP A 383 1.29 -24.61 2.87
C ASP A 383 2.34 -23.82 2.07
N LYS A 384 2.80 -24.36 0.94
CA LYS A 384 3.88 -23.78 0.12
C LYS A 384 3.38 -23.14 -1.17
N HIS A 385 2.15 -23.43 -1.59
CA HIS A 385 1.65 -23.00 -2.90
C HIS A 385 0.28 -22.35 -2.79
N SER A 386 0.11 -21.20 -3.39
CA SER A 386 -1.16 -20.48 -3.45
C SER A 386 -1.39 -19.89 -4.84
N ILE A 387 -2.65 -19.88 -5.25
CA ILE A 387 -3.14 -19.21 -6.45
C ILE A 387 -4.27 -18.26 -6.07
N GLY A 388 -4.50 -17.28 -6.88
CA GLY A 388 -5.66 -16.40 -6.70
C GLY A 388 -5.92 -15.56 -7.93
N MET A 389 -7.13 -15.03 -7.98
CA MET A 389 -7.57 -14.15 -9.04
C MET A 389 -8.46 -13.06 -8.47
N THR A 390 -8.38 -11.86 -9.05
CA THR A 390 -9.28 -10.74 -8.77
C THR A 390 -9.81 -10.16 -10.07
N TYR A 391 -11.07 -9.78 -10.03
CA TYR A 391 -11.69 -8.90 -11.03
C TYR A 391 -12.15 -7.63 -10.35
N THR A 392 -11.80 -6.49 -10.92
CA THR A 392 -12.20 -5.16 -10.45
C THR A 392 -12.84 -4.40 -11.61
N VAL A 393 -13.98 -3.81 -11.36
CA VAL A 393 -14.64 -2.87 -12.27
C VAL A 393 -14.79 -1.54 -11.56
N THR A 394 -14.50 -0.44 -12.27
CA THR A 394 -14.68 0.91 -11.75
C THR A 394 -15.28 1.78 -12.84
N SER A 395 -16.35 2.50 -12.51
CA SER A 395 -16.96 3.54 -13.36
C SER A 395 -16.87 4.88 -12.65
N ARG A 396 -16.44 5.92 -13.37
CA ARG A 396 -16.22 7.27 -12.86
C ARG A 396 -16.92 8.31 -13.73
N PRO A 397 -18.26 8.37 -13.70
CA PRO A 397 -18.95 9.44 -14.39
C PRO A 397 -18.63 10.79 -13.72
N ASN A 398 -18.34 11.77 -14.53
CA ASN A 398 -18.03 13.12 -14.08
C ASN A 398 -18.77 14.15 -14.93
N SER A 399 -19.12 15.27 -14.30
CA SER A 399 -19.67 16.44 -14.97
C SER A 399 -19.05 17.69 -14.38
N GLN A 400 -18.62 18.60 -15.24
CA GLN A 400 -18.06 19.89 -14.85
C GLN A 400 -18.80 20.98 -15.61
N THR A 401 -19.23 22.03 -14.92
CA THR A 401 -19.63 23.29 -15.54
C THR A 401 -18.67 24.38 -15.15
N SER A 402 -18.43 25.31 -16.05
CA SER A 402 -17.57 26.46 -15.81
C SER A 402 -18.20 27.73 -16.32
N ASP A 403 -18.05 28.80 -15.54
CA ASP A 403 -18.33 30.17 -15.96
C ASP A 403 -17.01 30.93 -15.89
N TYR A 404 -16.68 31.71 -16.91
CA TYR A 404 -15.47 32.51 -16.92
C TYR A 404 -15.66 33.86 -17.57
N PHE A 405 -14.84 34.81 -17.11
CA PHE A 405 -14.72 36.14 -17.70
C PHE A 405 -13.25 36.38 -17.99
N THR A 406 -12.95 36.77 -19.23
CA THR A 406 -11.60 37.06 -19.70
C THR A 406 -11.54 38.45 -20.29
N THR A 407 -10.54 39.24 -19.89
CA THR A 407 -10.22 40.52 -20.48
C THR A 407 -8.85 40.42 -21.15
N MET A 408 -8.76 40.76 -22.41
CA MET A 408 -7.52 40.97 -23.16
C MET A 408 -7.16 42.44 -23.18
N LEU A 409 -5.93 42.75 -22.79
CA LEU A 409 -5.36 44.11 -22.89
C LEU A 409 -4.15 44.06 -23.84
N ILE A 410 -4.05 45.06 -24.70
CA ILE A 410 -2.87 45.29 -25.54
C ILE A 410 -2.28 46.64 -25.10
N ASP A 411 -1.02 46.66 -24.68
CA ASP A 411 -0.32 47.83 -24.13
C ASP A 411 -1.12 48.58 -23.05
N ASN A 412 -1.76 47.82 -22.14
CA ASN A 412 -2.64 48.24 -21.04
C ASN A 412 -3.97 48.87 -21.47
N GLN A 413 -4.37 48.76 -22.73
CA GLN A 413 -5.71 49.15 -23.18
C GLN A 413 -6.57 47.91 -23.41
N THR A 414 -7.82 47.94 -22.96
CA THR A 414 -8.75 46.84 -23.17
C THR A 414 -9.04 46.70 -24.67
N ASP A 415 -8.69 45.53 -25.21
CA ASP A 415 -8.93 45.12 -26.58
C ASP A 415 -10.20 44.29 -26.70
N GLU A 416 -10.37 43.32 -25.83
CA GLU A 416 -11.45 42.35 -25.87
C GLU A 416 -11.95 41.94 -24.49
N GLN A 417 -13.26 41.74 -24.35
CA GLN A 417 -13.87 41.10 -23.17
C GLN A 417 -14.68 39.89 -23.61
N ILE A 418 -14.51 38.78 -22.90
CA ILE A 418 -15.16 37.51 -23.23
C ILE A 418 -15.88 36.97 -22.00
N THR A 419 -17.16 36.68 -22.13
CA THR A 419 -17.92 35.89 -21.16
C THR A 419 -18.08 34.50 -21.72
N GLY A 420 -17.60 33.50 -20.97
CA GLY A 420 -17.65 32.13 -21.44
C GLY A 420 -18.38 31.20 -20.48
N ARG A 421 -19.00 30.15 -21.02
CA ARG A 421 -19.61 29.04 -20.30
C ARG A 421 -19.14 27.74 -20.89
N GLY A 422 -18.69 26.84 -20.02
CA GLY A 422 -18.26 25.51 -20.43
C GLY A 422 -19.05 24.42 -19.74
N LYS A 423 -19.23 23.30 -20.43
CA LYS A 423 -19.79 22.08 -19.89
C LYS A 423 -18.98 20.89 -20.37
N VAL A 424 -18.53 20.06 -19.47
CA VAL A 424 -17.86 18.80 -19.76
C VAL A 424 -18.62 17.67 -19.09
N ASP A 425 -19.03 16.67 -19.85
CA ASP A 425 -19.59 15.43 -19.35
C ASP A 425 -18.67 14.27 -19.79
N GLY A 426 -18.31 13.39 -18.86
CA GLY A 426 -17.41 12.30 -19.15
C GLY A 426 -17.68 11.05 -18.33
N ASP A 427 -17.15 9.93 -18.78
CA ASP A 427 -17.14 8.66 -18.07
C ASP A 427 -15.84 7.91 -18.33
N ASP A 428 -15.34 7.23 -17.30
CA ASP A 428 -14.18 6.34 -17.36
C ASP A 428 -14.56 4.99 -16.78
N ILE A 429 -14.68 3.97 -17.63
CA ILE A 429 -14.97 2.61 -17.23
C ILE A 429 -13.72 1.76 -17.40
N GLN A 430 -13.29 1.16 -16.28
CA GLN A 430 -12.08 0.33 -16.23
C GLN A 430 -12.39 -1.06 -15.69
N HIS A 431 -11.90 -2.10 -16.38
CA HIS A 431 -11.94 -3.49 -15.97
C HIS A 431 -10.51 -3.99 -15.78
N ILE A 432 -10.20 -4.56 -14.63
CA ILE A 432 -8.89 -5.14 -14.34
C ILE A 432 -9.06 -6.57 -13.84
N ILE A 433 -8.37 -7.50 -14.49
CA ILE A 433 -8.22 -8.88 -14.04
C ILE A 433 -6.77 -9.08 -13.66
N ASN A 434 -6.53 -9.63 -12.47
CA ASN A 434 -5.19 -10.05 -12.06
C ASN A 434 -5.26 -11.50 -11.60
N GLY A 435 -4.36 -12.32 -12.10
CA GLY A 435 -4.09 -13.67 -11.62
C GLY A 435 -2.70 -13.77 -11.03
N TYR A 436 -2.52 -14.56 -9.98
CA TYR A 436 -1.20 -14.81 -9.42
C TYR A 436 -1.00 -16.26 -9.00
N TYR A 437 0.26 -16.67 -8.99
CA TYR A 437 0.76 -17.87 -8.34
C TYR A 437 1.93 -17.49 -7.44
N ALA A 438 1.94 -17.98 -6.20
CA ALA A 438 3.06 -17.85 -5.29
C ALA A 438 3.37 -19.23 -4.71
N GLY A 439 4.64 -19.66 -4.78
CA GLY A 439 5.02 -21.01 -4.40
C GLY A 439 6.48 -21.17 -4.00
N GLN A 440 6.83 -22.38 -3.51
CA GLN A 440 8.19 -22.78 -3.17
C GLN A 440 8.55 -24.09 -3.89
N ALA A 441 9.64 -24.07 -4.67
CA ALA A 441 10.25 -25.24 -5.30
C ALA A 441 11.62 -25.48 -4.68
N GLY A 442 11.73 -26.41 -3.74
CA GLY A 442 12.93 -26.61 -2.94
C GLY A 442 13.27 -25.33 -2.14
N LYS A 443 14.42 -24.72 -2.42
CA LYS A 443 14.87 -23.46 -1.78
C LYS A 443 14.41 -22.22 -2.56
N TRP A 444 13.85 -22.38 -3.77
CA TRP A 444 13.40 -21.28 -4.58
C TRP A 444 12.00 -20.82 -4.17
N SER A 445 11.80 -19.54 -3.91
CA SER A 445 10.49 -18.90 -3.87
C SER A 445 10.12 -18.43 -5.28
N LEU A 446 8.91 -18.72 -5.73
CA LEU A 446 8.40 -18.37 -7.06
C LEU A 446 7.18 -17.48 -6.90
N ASP A 447 7.13 -16.40 -7.69
CA ASP A 447 6.00 -15.48 -7.75
C ASP A 447 5.73 -15.15 -9.22
N ALA A 448 4.52 -15.42 -9.69
CA ALA A 448 4.08 -15.12 -11.04
C ALA A 448 2.79 -14.29 -10.98
N ASN A 449 2.69 -13.25 -11.77
CA ASN A 449 1.54 -12.38 -11.90
C ASN A 449 1.20 -12.16 -13.36
N ALA A 450 -0.11 -12.10 -13.68
CA ALA A 450 -0.60 -11.74 -14.99
C ALA A 450 -1.77 -10.78 -14.85
N ASP A 451 -1.76 -9.69 -15.64
CA ASP A 451 -2.78 -8.65 -15.62
C ASP A 451 -3.36 -8.41 -17.00
N LEU A 452 -4.68 -8.22 -17.03
CA LEU A 452 -5.43 -7.70 -18.15
C LEU A 452 -6.15 -6.43 -17.70
N LEU A 453 -5.96 -5.31 -18.42
CA LEU A 453 -6.71 -4.08 -18.20
C LEU A 453 -7.42 -3.69 -19.50
N LEU A 454 -8.72 -3.42 -19.39
CA LEU A 454 -9.54 -2.84 -20.43
C LEU A 454 -10.13 -1.55 -19.89
N GLN A 455 -9.92 -0.44 -20.59
CA GLN A 455 -10.46 0.87 -20.19
C GLN A 455 -11.09 1.55 -21.40
N LYS A 456 -12.20 2.20 -21.16
CA LYS A 456 -12.85 3.11 -22.08
C LYS A 456 -13.14 4.41 -21.36
N GLN A 457 -12.66 5.51 -21.92
CA GLN A 457 -12.89 6.86 -21.41
C GLN A 457 -13.48 7.70 -22.54
N ASN A 458 -14.52 8.45 -22.25
CA ASN A 458 -15.12 9.42 -23.15
C ASN A 458 -15.30 10.75 -22.44
N SER A 459 -15.24 11.84 -23.22
CA SER A 459 -15.46 13.20 -22.74
C SER A 459 -16.07 14.04 -23.85
N ASP A 460 -17.25 14.57 -23.60
CA ASP A 460 -17.93 15.55 -24.44
C ASP A 460 -17.79 16.93 -23.78
N ASN A 461 -17.29 17.92 -24.51
CA ASN A 461 -17.10 19.27 -24.01
C ASN A 461 -17.75 20.28 -24.97
N GLN A 462 -18.50 21.23 -24.42
CA GLN A 462 -19.04 22.38 -25.13
C GLN A 462 -18.65 23.66 -24.40
N THR A 463 -18.08 24.59 -25.13
CA THR A 463 -17.73 25.93 -24.66
C THR A 463 -18.42 26.97 -25.54
N LEU A 464 -19.09 27.90 -24.88
CA LEU A 464 -19.76 29.07 -25.52
C LEU A 464 -19.02 30.32 -25.07
N GLU A 465 -18.66 31.19 -25.99
CA GLU A 465 -18.02 32.48 -25.73
C GLU A 465 -18.78 33.60 -26.42
N ASP A 466 -19.19 34.59 -25.63
CA ASP A 466 -19.73 35.87 -26.08
C ASP A 466 -18.64 36.91 -26.01
N ALA A 467 -18.26 37.55 -27.10
CA ALA A 467 -17.15 38.48 -27.24
C ALA A 467 -17.60 39.90 -27.54
N THR A 468 -16.84 40.95 -27.11
CA THR A 468 -17.24 42.35 -27.29
C THR A 468 -16.96 42.89 -28.69
N HIS A 469 -15.87 42.44 -29.31
CA HIS A 469 -15.39 42.95 -30.59
C HIS A 469 -15.22 41.88 -31.67
N SER A 470 -14.94 40.63 -31.26
CA SER A 470 -14.83 39.50 -32.18
C SER A 470 -16.18 38.72 -32.24
N ASP A 471 -16.30 37.85 -33.22
CA ASP A 471 -17.47 36.98 -33.33
C ASP A 471 -17.58 36.02 -32.11
N ASP A 472 -18.81 35.78 -31.69
CA ASP A 472 -19.13 34.78 -30.70
C ASP A 472 -18.65 33.38 -31.15
N ARG A 473 -18.26 32.56 -30.19
CA ARG A 473 -17.66 31.28 -30.52
C ARG A 473 -18.33 30.13 -29.76
N THR A 474 -18.65 29.09 -30.52
CA THR A 474 -19.04 27.78 -29.96
C THR A 474 -17.92 26.78 -30.27
N VAL A 475 -17.49 26.02 -29.29
CA VAL A 475 -16.49 24.94 -29.47
C VAL A 475 -17.02 23.68 -28.85
N THR A 476 -17.37 22.72 -29.69
CA THR A 476 -17.88 21.41 -29.28
C THR A 476 -16.84 20.35 -29.61
N THR A 477 -16.33 19.69 -28.60
CA THR A 477 -15.31 18.63 -28.77
C THR A 477 -15.77 17.33 -28.16
N ARG A 478 -15.33 16.25 -28.76
CA ARG A 478 -15.51 14.90 -28.25
C ARG A 478 -14.18 14.15 -28.25
N ASN A 479 -13.88 13.46 -27.15
CA ASN A 479 -12.71 12.61 -27.03
C ASN A 479 -13.09 11.20 -26.61
N ASP A 480 -12.69 10.18 -27.38
CA ASP A 480 -12.90 8.77 -27.11
C ASP A 480 -11.55 8.06 -26.98
N VAL A 481 -11.22 7.55 -25.78
CA VAL A 481 -9.99 6.82 -25.51
C VAL A 481 -10.29 5.37 -25.13
N LYS A 482 -9.51 4.44 -25.72
CA LYS A 482 -9.59 3.01 -25.37
C LYS A 482 -8.21 2.49 -25.10
N ASN A 483 -8.05 1.79 -24.00
CA ASN A 483 -6.80 1.15 -23.60
C ASN A 483 -7.00 -0.36 -23.39
N ARG A 484 -6.05 -1.16 -23.90
CA ARG A 484 -5.96 -2.61 -23.67
C ARG A 484 -4.54 -2.96 -23.29
N LEU A 485 -4.36 -3.41 -22.07
CA LEU A 485 -3.04 -3.79 -21.53
C LEU A 485 -3.03 -5.27 -21.15
N TYR A 486 -1.99 -5.96 -21.60
CA TYR A 486 -1.62 -7.30 -21.16
C TYR A 486 -0.24 -7.23 -20.52
N ALA A 487 -0.07 -7.82 -19.35
CA ALA A 487 1.22 -7.83 -18.69
C ALA A 487 1.43 -9.13 -17.92
N ALA A 488 2.67 -9.57 -17.85
CA ALA A 488 3.09 -10.73 -17.05
C ALA A 488 4.42 -10.45 -16.37
N LYS A 489 4.57 -10.89 -15.12
CA LYS A 489 5.78 -10.77 -14.32
C LYS A 489 6.07 -12.05 -13.59
N PHE A 490 7.34 -12.47 -13.61
CA PHE A 490 7.85 -13.63 -12.90
C PHE A 490 9.05 -13.23 -12.04
N VAL A 491 9.07 -13.68 -10.80
CA VAL A 491 10.16 -13.45 -9.85
C VAL A 491 10.52 -14.78 -9.19
N ALA A 492 11.81 -15.10 -9.18
CA ALA A 492 12.35 -16.24 -8.43
C ALA A 492 13.37 -15.75 -7.40
N GLY A 493 13.24 -16.20 -6.17
CA GLY A 493 14.12 -15.86 -5.07
C GLY A 493 14.78 -17.08 -4.47
N HIS A 494 16.10 -17.02 -4.25
CA HIS A 494 16.86 -18.09 -3.60
C HIS A 494 17.55 -17.56 -2.33
N PRO A 495 17.39 -18.21 -1.18
CA PRO A 495 18.12 -17.84 0.02
C PRO A 495 19.60 -18.18 -0.12
N LEU A 496 20.46 -17.26 0.28
CA LEU A 496 21.90 -17.43 0.37
C LEU A 496 22.33 -17.49 1.86
N ARG A 497 23.54 -17.93 2.13
CA ARG A 497 24.12 -17.87 3.51
C ARG A 497 24.22 -16.42 3.96
N LYS A 498 23.30 -15.93 4.78
CA LYS A 498 23.13 -14.53 5.24
C LYS A 498 22.70 -13.54 4.15
N GLY A 499 21.94 -14.00 3.15
CA GLY A 499 21.49 -13.16 2.07
C GLY A 499 20.34 -13.76 1.26
N LYS A 500 20.02 -13.10 0.16
CA LYS A 500 18.99 -13.53 -0.81
C LYS A 500 19.39 -13.07 -2.21
N LEU A 501 19.21 -13.94 -3.19
CA LEU A 501 19.26 -13.62 -4.61
C LEU A 501 17.83 -13.58 -5.14
N GLU A 502 17.48 -12.55 -5.88
CA GLU A 502 16.21 -12.44 -6.62
C GLU A 502 16.52 -12.19 -8.10
N ILE A 503 15.88 -12.95 -8.97
CA ILE A 503 15.92 -12.78 -10.43
C ILE A 503 14.50 -12.72 -10.94
N GLY A 504 14.26 -12.00 -12.02
CA GLY A 504 12.94 -11.96 -12.61
C GLY A 504 12.90 -11.34 -13.98
N ALA A 505 11.76 -11.52 -14.62
CA ALA A 505 11.43 -10.94 -15.91
C ALA A 505 9.99 -10.42 -15.90
N GLU A 506 9.75 -9.41 -16.72
CA GLU A 506 8.44 -8.76 -16.88
C GLU A 506 8.25 -8.41 -18.34
N GLY A 507 7.04 -8.59 -18.85
CA GLY A 507 6.66 -8.17 -20.19
C GLY A 507 5.30 -7.50 -20.16
N SER A 508 5.10 -6.48 -20.99
CA SER A 508 3.81 -5.83 -21.18
C SER A 508 3.60 -5.39 -22.61
N TYR A 509 2.34 -5.43 -23.03
CA TYR A 509 1.88 -4.89 -24.31
C TYR A 509 0.65 -4.02 -24.06
N ILE A 510 0.69 -2.78 -24.54
CA ILE A 510 -0.45 -1.89 -24.55
C ILE A 510 -0.83 -1.48 -25.97
N HIS A 511 -2.13 -1.44 -26.20
CA HIS A 511 -2.75 -0.86 -27.38
C HIS A 511 -3.72 0.24 -26.93
N ARG A 512 -3.40 1.47 -27.29
CA ARG A 512 -4.21 2.67 -27.01
C ARG A 512 -4.69 3.30 -28.31
N THR A 513 -5.97 3.65 -28.36
CA THR A 513 -6.54 4.53 -29.37
C THR A 513 -7.10 5.77 -28.71
N ASP A 514 -6.96 6.92 -29.35
CA ASP A 514 -7.39 8.21 -28.85
C ASP A 514 -7.92 9.02 -30.03
N VAL A 515 -9.24 9.15 -30.10
CA VAL A 515 -9.95 9.81 -31.22
C VAL A 515 -10.57 11.09 -30.71
N PHE A 516 -10.13 12.20 -31.26
CA PHE A 516 -10.58 13.55 -30.89
C PHE A 516 -11.22 14.24 -32.09
N GLY A 517 -12.39 14.85 -31.88
CA GLY A 517 -13.11 15.61 -32.89
C GLY A 517 -13.56 16.98 -32.38
N ASN A 518 -13.63 17.95 -33.26
CA ASN A 518 -14.22 19.26 -33.05
C ASN A 518 -15.25 19.57 -34.14
N VAL A 519 -16.48 19.84 -33.74
CA VAL A 519 -17.62 20.00 -34.66
C VAL A 519 -17.46 21.23 -35.54
N GLU A 520 -16.97 22.32 -34.97
CA GLU A 520 -16.86 23.62 -35.63
C GLU A 520 -15.51 23.79 -36.37
N ASN A 521 -14.62 22.79 -36.32
CA ASN A 521 -13.30 22.78 -36.94
C ASN A 521 -12.39 23.95 -36.50
N ILE A 522 -12.58 24.47 -35.27
CA ILE A 522 -11.74 25.54 -34.69
C ILE A 522 -10.39 24.98 -34.28
N ILE A 523 -10.35 23.75 -33.82
CA ILE A 523 -9.16 22.98 -33.51
C ILE A 523 -9.14 21.69 -34.33
N ASP A 524 -7.92 21.23 -34.64
CA ASP A 524 -7.74 20.09 -35.51
C ASP A 524 -8.23 18.80 -34.83
N ALA A 525 -8.94 17.97 -35.58
CA ALA A 525 -9.28 16.64 -35.16
C ALA A 525 -8.03 15.73 -35.22
N SER A 526 -7.98 14.72 -34.38
CA SER A 526 -6.90 13.74 -34.40
C SER A 526 -7.42 12.32 -34.18
N ASP A 527 -6.77 11.35 -34.83
CA ASP A 527 -6.98 9.91 -34.63
C ASP A 527 -5.61 9.26 -34.39
N THR A 528 -5.29 9.06 -33.13
CA THR A 528 -3.98 8.56 -32.74
C THR A 528 -4.07 7.16 -32.16
N LYS A 529 -3.04 6.35 -32.47
CA LYS A 529 -2.87 5.01 -31.92
C LYS A 529 -1.45 4.86 -31.41
N ILE A 530 -1.31 4.36 -30.18
CA ILE A 530 -0.03 4.04 -29.55
C ILE A 530 0.01 2.54 -29.24
N GLU A 531 1.05 1.87 -29.70
CA GLU A 531 1.36 0.48 -29.36
C GLU A 531 2.72 0.44 -28.68
N GLU A 532 2.79 -0.05 -27.44
CA GLU A 532 4.07 -0.23 -26.76
C GLU A 532 4.26 -1.67 -26.34
N ASN A 533 5.44 -2.23 -26.67
CA ASN A 533 5.95 -3.49 -26.15
C ASN A 533 7.09 -3.20 -25.18
N SER A 534 7.00 -3.69 -23.97
CA SER A 534 8.06 -3.57 -22.96
C SER A 534 8.49 -4.94 -22.48
N VAL A 535 9.80 -5.16 -22.43
CA VAL A 535 10.41 -6.35 -21.84
C VAL A 535 11.48 -5.90 -20.86
N ALA A 536 11.47 -6.47 -19.67
CA ALA A 536 12.46 -6.19 -18.65
C ALA A 536 12.99 -7.47 -18.01
N ALA A 537 14.26 -7.46 -17.61
CA ALA A 537 14.88 -8.51 -16.81
C ALA A 537 15.69 -7.87 -15.67
N PHE A 538 15.74 -8.52 -14.52
CA PHE A 538 16.51 -8.00 -13.39
C PHE A 538 17.17 -9.10 -12.57
N VAL A 539 18.25 -8.69 -11.88
CA VAL A 539 18.91 -9.44 -10.82
C VAL A 539 19.11 -8.54 -9.61
N GLN A 540 18.85 -9.04 -8.43
CA GLN A 540 19.07 -8.33 -7.17
C GLN A 540 19.70 -9.28 -6.16
N LEU A 541 20.83 -8.86 -5.57
CA LEU A 541 21.53 -9.54 -4.51
C LEU A 541 21.40 -8.75 -3.21
N MET A 542 20.94 -9.39 -2.16
CA MET A 542 21.06 -8.90 -0.78
C MET A 542 22.05 -9.79 -0.03
N GLN A 543 23.05 -9.19 0.60
CA GLN A 543 24.06 -9.92 1.35
C GLN A 543 24.41 -9.18 2.65
N ARG A 544 24.40 -9.91 3.77
CA ARG A 544 24.85 -9.38 5.05
C ARG A 544 26.29 -9.81 5.32
N LEU A 545 27.19 -8.83 5.41
CA LEU A 545 28.62 -8.98 5.66
C LEU A 545 28.91 -8.43 7.05
N ASN A 546 28.89 -9.28 8.06
CA ASN A 546 28.97 -8.89 9.47
C ASN A 546 27.90 -7.83 9.84
N LYS A 547 28.32 -6.58 10.08
CA LYS A 547 27.45 -5.43 10.38
C LYS A 547 26.98 -4.68 9.13
N LEU A 548 27.62 -4.91 7.99
CA LEU A 548 27.25 -4.26 6.73
C LEU A 548 26.17 -5.08 6.01
N THR A 549 25.08 -4.45 5.65
CA THR A 549 24.11 -5.00 4.68
C THR A 549 24.33 -4.32 3.33
N LEU A 550 24.57 -5.13 2.30
CA LEU A 550 24.69 -4.73 0.91
C LEU A 550 23.45 -5.20 0.16
N ILE A 551 22.81 -4.32 -0.59
CA ILE A 551 21.79 -4.66 -1.59
C ILE A 551 22.26 -4.06 -2.92
N ALA A 552 22.48 -4.90 -3.92
CA ALA A 552 22.89 -4.50 -5.26
C ALA A 552 21.92 -5.08 -6.28
N GLY A 553 21.46 -4.27 -7.21
CA GLY A 553 20.53 -4.67 -8.24
C GLY A 553 20.85 -4.05 -9.59
N LEU A 554 20.54 -4.79 -10.64
CA LEU A 554 20.61 -4.33 -12.02
C LEU A 554 19.33 -4.74 -12.73
N ARG A 555 18.68 -3.78 -13.38
CA ARG A 555 17.51 -4.01 -14.24
C ARG A 555 17.83 -3.50 -15.64
N TYR A 556 17.49 -4.30 -16.63
CA TYR A 556 17.50 -3.93 -18.04
C TYR A 556 16.06 -3.82 -18.51
N GLU A 557 15.74 -2.76 -19.25
CA GLU A 557 14.44 -2.57 -19.88
C GLU A 557 14.62 -2.24 -21.36
N ASN A 558 13.82 -2.89 -22.20
CA ASN A 558 13.66 -2.56 -23.61
C ASN A 558 12.20 -2.19 -23.85
N LEU A 559 11.96 -1.01 -24.44
CA LEU A 559 10.65 -0.49 -24.78
C LEU A 559 10.62 -0.11 -26.26
N ASP A 560 9.70 -0.70 -27.03
CA ASP A 560 9.39 -0.34 -28.42
C ASP A 560 8.02 0.35 -28.45
N SER A 561 8.01 1.67 -28.69
CA SER A 561 6.83 2.50 -28.77
C SER A 561 6.59 2.92 -30.22
N ARG A 562 5.41 2.59 -30.74
CA ARG A 562 4.97 2.88 -32.10
C ARG A 562 3.79 3.84 -32.05
N TYR A 563 3.95 4.98 -32.70
CA TYR A 563 2.94 6.00 -32.83
C TYR A 563 2.35 6.01 -34.24
N TYR A 564 1.03 6.11 -34.30
CA TYR A 564 0.32 6.19 -35.58
C TYR A 564 -0.65 7.38 -35.52
N GLU A 565 -0.76 8.09 -36.63
CA GLU A 565 -1.75 9.12 -36.86
C GLU A 565 -2.58 8.79 -38.09
N SER A 566 -3.90 8.79 -37.93
CA SER A 566 -4.87 8.39 -38.99
C SER A 566 -4.49 7.05 -39.65
N GLY A 567 -4.00 6.10 -38.86
CA GLY A 567 -3.57 4.76 -39.32
C GLY A 567 -2.17 4.69 -39.94
N ILE A 568 -1.49 5.82 -40.13
CA ILE A 568 -0.14 5.87 -40.72
C ILE A 568 0.89 5.88 -39.58
N LYS A 569 1.89 5.00 -39.66
CA LYS A 569 2.99 4.98 -38.67
C LYS A 569 3.87 6.20 -38.85
N MET A 570 4.04 6.97 -37.76
CA MET A 570 4.88 8.15 -37.70
C MET A 570 6.30 7.76 -37.25
N GLY A 571 7.31 8.08 -38.05
CA GLY A 571 8.69 7.63 -37.83
C GLY A 571 9.36 8.34 -36.65
N ASP A 572 9.24 9.66 -36.60
CA ASP A 572 9.90 10.53 -35.61
C ASP A 572 9.31 10.41 -34.21
N GLU A 573 8.04 10.05 -34.08
CA GLU A 573 7.33 9.84 -32.82
C GLU A 573 7.47 8.39 -32.32
N SER A 574 7.77 7.45 -33.23
CA SER A 574 8.01 6.04 -32.89
C SER A 574 9.44 5.83 -32.44
N ARG A 575 9.65 5.23 -31.28
CA ARG A 575 10.99 5.13 -30.67
C ARG A 575 11.21 3.82 -29.94
N THR A 576 12.45 3.35 -29.94
CA THR A 576 12.90 2.21 -29.14
C THR A 576 13.92 2.67 -28.13
N TYR A 577 13.76 2.25 -26.89
CA TYR A 577 14.65 2.54 -25.78
C TYR A 577 15.21 1.25 -25.20
N SER A 578 16.50 1.26 -24.84
CA SER A 578 17.19 0.12 -24.22
C SER A 578 18.08 0.65 -23.10
N ASP A 579 17.65 0.45 -21.87
CA ASP A 579 18.22 1.14 -20.72
C ASP A 579 18.62 0.17 -19.60
N LEU A 580 19.68 0.56 -18.87
CA LEU A 580 20.14 -0.11 -17.65
C LEU A 580 19.87 0.76 -16.43
N PHE A 581 19.30 0.15 -15.38
CA PHE A 581 18.94 0.79 -14.13
C PHE A 581 19.66 0.10 -12.96
N PRO A 582 20.85 0.55 -12.61
CA PRO A 582 21.58 0.08 -11.43
C PRO A 582 20.99 0.64 -10.15
N SER A 583 21.04 -0.16 -9.09
CA SER A 583 20.72 0.25 -7.72
C SER A 583 21.75 -0.35 -6.76
N LEU A 584 22.18 0.45 -5.79
CA LEU A 584 23.10 0.04 -4.74
C LEU A 584 22.66 0.63 -3.40
N MET A 585 22.65 -0.17 -2.37
CA MET A 585 22.37 0.27 -1.00
C MET A 585 23.35 -0.38 -0.04
N LEU A 586 23.96 0.45 0.79
CA LEU A 586 24.88 0.07 1.88
C LEU A 586 24.26 0.52 3.20
N MET A 587 24.07 -0.39 4.12
CA MET A 587 23.61 -0.06 5.45
C MET A 587 24.62 -0.53 6.50
N TYR A 588 24.99 0.37 7.39
CA TYR A 588 25.93 0.10 8.46
C TYR A 588 25.48 0.77 9.78
N PRO A 589 25.41 0.04 10.90
CA PRO A 589 25.14 0.62 12.22
C PRO A 589 26.41 1.24 12.80
N LEU A 590 26.43 2.57 12.96
CA LEU A 590 27.47 3.31 13.67
C LEU A 590 27.07 3.48 15.14
N LYS A 591 27.49 2.58 16.02
CA LYS A 591 27.05 2.53 17.44
C LYS A 591 25.50 2.51 17.51
N ASN A 592 24.89 3.58 17.98
CA ASN A 592 23.45 3.74 18.13
C ASN A 592 22.76 4.42 16.93
N VAL A 593 23.54 4.88 15.94
CA VAL A 593 23.03 5.49 14.72
C VAL A 593 23.00 4.44 13.61
N ARG A 594 21.86 4.26 12.98
CA ARG A 594 21.76 3.47 11.76
C ARG A 594 21.97 4.38 10.56
N THR A 595 22.92 4.01 9.70
CA THR A 595 23.25 4.77 8.51
C THR A 595 22.95 3.97 7.26
N ARG A 596 22.47 4.64 6.22
CA ARG A 596 22.20 4.05 4.92
C ARG A 596 22.66 5.02 3.84
N LEU A 597 23.54 4.54 2.96
CA LEU A 597 23.93 5.20 1.73
C LEU A 597 23.32 4.43 0.56
N SER A 598 22.68 5.11 -0.37
CA SER A 598 22.07 4.44 -1.51
C SER A 598 22.20 5.26 -2.79
N TYR A 599 22.36 4.55 -3.90
CA TYR A 599 22.33 5.08 -5.25
C TYR A 599 21.26 4.35 -6.07
N SER A 600 20.52 5.07 -6.92
CA SER A 600 19.62 4.48 -7.91
C SER A 600 19.48 5.38 -9.12
N ARG A 601 19.40 4.75 -10.30
CA ARG A 601 18.94 5.38 -11.53
C ARG A 601 17.49 5.01 -11.78
N ASN A 602 16.66 6.02 -12.07
CA ASN A 602 15.23 5.87 -12.35
C ASN A 602 14.87 6.57 -13.67
N ILE A 603 13.73 6.22 -14.23
CA ILE A 603 13.17 6.84 -15.43
C ILE A 603 11.80 7.45 -15.12
N ASN A 604 11.45 8.52 -15.78
CA ASN A 604 10.10 9.08 -15.79
C ASN A 604 9.62 9.12 -17.24
N ARG A 605 8.72 8.21 -17.60
CA ARG A 605 8.12 8.15 -18.94
C ARG A 605 6.93 9.09 -19.00
N PRO A 606 6.72 9.80 -20.14
CA PRO A 606 5.53 10.61 -20.33
C PRO A 606 4.25 9.77 -20.15
N ALA A 607 3.20 10.38 -19.59
CA ALA A 607 1.86 9.79 -19.61
C ALA A 607 1.35 9.70 -21.05
N PHE A 608 0.49 8.75 -21.37
CA PHE A 608 -0.03 8.61 -22.74
C PHE A 608 -0.83 9.84 -23.19
N SER A 609 -1.51 10.52 -22.28
CA SER A 609 -2.19 11.78 -22.56
C SER A 609 -1.22 12.92 -22.95
N GLN A 610 0.01 12.89 -22.44
CA GLN A 610 1.05 13.86 -22.81
C GLN A 610 1.67 13.57 -24.19
N LEU A 611 1.55 12.33 -24.69
CA LEU A 611 2.01 11.91 -26.02
C LEU A 611 0.92 12.04 -27.08
N SER A 612 -0.32 12.37 -26.71
CA SER A 612 -1.43 12.58 -27.66
C SER A 612 -1.23 13.85 -28.48
N GLY A 613 -1.64 13.79 -29.74
CA GLY A 613 -1.69 14.99 -30.61
C GLY A 613 -2.91 15.88 -30.39
N ASN A 614 -3.83 15.50 -29.48
CA ASN A 614 -5.08 16.21 -29.24
C ASN A 614 -4.83 17.61 -28.72
N VAL A 615 -5.59 18.60 -29.25
CA VAL A 615 -5.58 19.98 -28.77
C VAL A 615 -6.89 20.26 -28.02
N LYS A 616 -6.78 20.59 -26.75
CA LYS A 616 -7.90 20.93 -25.88
C LYS A 616 -8.09 22.45 -25.85
N TYR A 617 -9.30 22.89 -26.08
CA TYR A 617 -9.69 24.29 -26.01
C TYR A 617 -9.92 24.69 -24.54
N ILE A 618 -9.19 25.67 -24.02
CA ILE A 618 -9.40 26.25 -22.69
C ILE A 618 -10.24 27.53 -22.81
N ASN A 619 -9.79 28.44 -23.65
CA ASN A 619 -10.48 29.65 -24.10
C ASN A 619 -9.86 30.12 -25.41
N ARG A 620 -10.36 31.20 -25.99
CA ARG A 620 -9.92 31.80 -27.28
C ARG A 620 -8.41 32.00 -27.38
N TYR A 621 -7.72 32.28 -26.27
CA TYR A 621 -6.30 32.66 -26.23
C TYR A 621 -5.40 31.61 -25.60
N THR A 622 -5.98 30.49 -25.14
CA THR A 622 -5.20 29.43 -24.46
C THR A 622 -5.70 28.06 -24.85
N TYR A 623 -4.82 27.27 -25.43
CA TYR A 623 -5.04 25.87 -25.76
C TYR A 623 -4.08 24.97 -24.98
N GLU A 624 -4.42 23.71 -24.84
CA GLU A 624 -3.56 22.69 -24.21
C GLU A 624 -3.40 21.51 -25.16
N SER A 625 -2.18 20.99 -25.34
CA SER A 625 -1.95 19.80 -26.15
C SER A 625 -0.96 18.84 -25.50
N GLY A 626 -0.97 17.60 -25.94
CA GLY A 626 0.15 16.69 -25.75
C GLY A 626 1.29 17.03 -26.70
N ASN A 627 2.38 16.27 -26.58
CA ASN A 627 3.57 16.38 -27.42
C ASN A 627 4.12 14.97 -27.73
N PRO A 628 3.85 14.43 -28.93
CA PRO A 628 4.31 13.09 -29.30
C PRO A 628 5.84 12.94 -29.33
N TYR A 629 6.57 14.07 -29.40
CA TYR A 629 8.04 14.10 -29.43
C TYR A 629 8.70 13.98 -28.05
N LEU A 630 7.92 13.90 -26.95
CA LEU A 630 8.48 13.80 -25.61
C LEU A 630 9.35 12.57 -25.45
N LYS A 631 10.50 12.77 -24.82
CA LYS A 631 11.44 11.72 -24.40
C LYS A 631 11.27 11.43 -22.93
N PRO A 632 11.60 10.23 -22.48
CA PRO A 632 11.70 9.93 -21.05
C PRO A 632 12.76 10.80 -20.38
N SER A 633 12.51 11.16 -19.11
CA SER A 633 13.46 11.84 -18.26
C SER A 633 14.16 10.82 -17.35
N TYR A 634 15.48 10.96 -17.16
CA TYR A 634 16.27 10.08 -16.29
C TYR A 634 16.67 10.81 -15.03
N ARG A 635 16.76 10.09 -13.93
CA ARG A 635 17.12 10.65 -12.62
C ARG A 635 18.13 9.74 -11.91
N ASP A 636 19.31 10.23 -11.66
CA ASP A 636 20.34 9.62 -10.84
C ASP A 636 20.25 10.17 -9.41
N ASN A 637 20.03 9.31 -8.42
CA ASN A 637 19.82 9.70 -7.03
C ASN A 637 20.94 9.14 -6.14
N LEU A 638 21.47 9.96 -5.27
CA LEU A 638 22.39 9.60 -4.18
C LEU A 638 21.76 10.05 -2.86
N SER A 639 21.51 9.12 -1.94
CA SER A 639 20.84 9.41 -0.67
C SER A 639 21.65 8.91 0.51
N LEU A 640 21.79 9.75 1.55
CA LEU A 640 22.30 9.39 2.87
C LEU A 640 21.17 9.54 3.89
N ALA A 641 20.84 8.46 4.59
CA ALA A 641 19.82 8.47 5.63
C ALA A 641 20.42 8.04 6.98
N LEU A 642 20.00 8.73 8.03
CA LEU A 642 20.47 8.55 9.40
C LEU A 642 19.25 8.36 10.32
N ASN A 643 19.33 7.39 11.24
CA ASN A 643 18.27 7.22 12.26
C ASN A 643 18.92 7.00 13.64
N TYR A 644 18.52 7.82 14.59
CA TYR A 644 18.93 7.71 15.98
C TYR A 644 17.71 7.85 16.89
N LYS A 645 17.32 6.76 17.55
CA LYS A 645 16.13 6.73 18.41
C LYS A 645 14.91 7.30 17.68
N TRP A 646 14.37 8.44 18.16
CA TRP A 646 13.22 9.16 17.61
C TRP A 646 13.61 10.25 16.58
N LEU A 647 14.91 10.37 16.24
CA LEU A 647 15.41 11.30 15.23
C LEU A 647 15.70 10.59 13.91
N THR A 648 15.28 11.19 12.82
CA THR A 648 15.57 10.73 11.44
C THR A 648 16.06 11.90 10.61
N GLY A 649 17.16 11.73 9.92
CA GLY A 649 17.72 12.71 8.98
C GLY A 649 17.96 12.08 7.61
N MET A 650 17.82 12.88 6.54
CA MET A 650 18.08 12.45 5.18
C MET A 650 18.67 13.60 4.34
N ILE A 651 19.65 13.27 3.53
CA ILE A 651 20.21 14.11 2.48
C ILE A 651 20.01 13.35 1.18
N ASP A 652 19.39 13.98 0.21
CA ASP A 652 19.10 13.39 -1.10
C ASP A 652 19.58 14.35 -2.20
N TYR A 653 20.53 13.89 -3.00
CA TYR A 653 21.00 14.62 -4.19
C TYR A 653 20.52 13.89 -5.44
N ALA A 654 19.97 14.63 -6.38
CA ALA A 654 19.51 14.08 -7.64
C ALA A 654 19.98 14.91 -8.84
N ARG A 655 20.52 14.25 -9.85
CA ARG A 655 20.74 14.78 -11.18
C ARG A 655 19.65 14.32 -12.11
N VAL A 656 18.92 15.24 -12.72
CA VAL A 656 17.83 14.98 -13.66
C VAL A 656 18.34 15.29 -15.08
N HIS A 657 18.06 14.39 -16.03
CA HIS A 657 18.40 14.52 -17.45
C HIS A 657 17.13 14.50 -18.28
N ASP A 658 17.09 15.22 -19.40
CA ASP A 658 15.94 15.31 -20.33
C ASP A 658 14.62 15.60 -19.60
N TYR A 659 14.67 16.60 -18.74
CA TYR A 659 13.59 16.93 -17.84
C TYR A 659 12.31 17.36 -18.60
N ILE A 660 11.14 16.83 -18.19
CA ILE A 660 9.86 17.18 -18.79
C ILE A 660 9.27 18.41 -18.09
N ILE A 661 9.29 19.56 -18.78
CA ILE A 661 8.89 20.88 -18.29
C ILE A 661 7.51 21.27 -18.81
N THR A 662 6.78 22.11 -18.07
CA THR A 662 5.59 22.80 -18.58
C THR A 662 6.04 23.98 -19.45
N SER A 663 5.62 24.01 -20.69
CA SER A 663 5.96 25.02 -21.69
C SER A 663 4.70 25.70 -22.23
N TYR A 664 4.84 26.99 -22.56
CA TYR A 664 3.81 27.77 -23.26
C TYR A 664 4.42 28.29 -24.56
N SER A 665 4.13 27.62 -25.66
CA SER A 665 4.52 28.02 -27.01
C SER A 665 3.39 28.77 -27.70
N SER A 666 3.62 29.27 -28.92
CA SER A 666 2.56 29.79 -29.78
C SER A 666 1.79 28.69 -30.46
N TYR A 667 0.47 28.86 -30.64
CA TYR A 667 -0.34 27.90 -31.39
C TYR A 667 -0.24 28.19 -32.88
N LYS A 668 0.33 27.23 -33.64
CA LYS A 668 0.63 27.45 -35.07
C LYS A 668 1.48 28.75 -35.22
N ASP A 669 1.08 29.62 -36.12
CA ASP A 669 1.79 30.88 -36.40
C ASP A 669 1.20 32.09 -35.64
N ASP A 670 0.24 31.88 -34.73
CA ASP A 670 -0.36 32.94 -33.92
C ASP A 670 0.28 33.00 -32.52
N PRO A 671 1.19 33.99 -32.28
CA PRO A 671 1.84 34.14 -30.99
C PRO A 671 0.93 34.69 -29.89
N THR A 672 -0.26 35.20 -30.22
CA THR A 672 -1.24 35.68 -29.23
C THR A 672 -2.00 34.53 -28.57
N ILE A 673 -2.07 33.35 -29.21
CA ILE A 673 -2.65 32.15 -28.67
C ILE A 673 -1.55 31.31 -27.98
N ALA A 674 -1.68 31.10 -26.68
CA ALA A 674 -0.75 30.29 -25.91
C ALA A 674 -1.13 28.78 -26.02
N LEU A 675 -0.17 27.98 -26.41
CA LEU A 675 -0.28 26.53 -26.41
C LEU A 675 0.47 25.95 -25.19
N LEU A 676 -0.28 25.51 -24.17
CA LEU A 676 0.23 24.80 -23.02
C LEU A 676 0.55 23.36 -23.39
N ARG A 677 1.80 22.92 -23.22
CA ARG A 677 2.20 21.54 -23.44
C ARG A 677 3.38 21.15 -22.56
N LYS A 678 3.77 19.89 -22.64
CA LYS A 678 5.02 19.41 -22.05
C LYS A 678 6.10 19.39 -23.12
N ASP A 679 7.32 19.80 -22.74
CA ASP A 679 8.52 19.73 -23.58
C ASP A 679 9.68 19.17 -22.75
N ASN A 680 10.74 18.66 -23.42
CA ASN A 680 11.97 18.30 -22.75
C ASN A 680 12.90 19.50 -22.65
N ALA A 681 13.45 19.73 -21.47
CA ALA A 681 14.46 20.73 -21.18
C ALA A 681 15.79 20.08 -20.77
N HIS A 682 16.84 20.88 -20.72
CA HIS A 682 18.14 20.45 -20.19
C HIS A 682 18.00 20.00 -18.73
N GLY A 683 18.87 19.07 -18.31
CA GLY A 683 18.83 18.54 -16.96
C GLY A 683 19.21 19.58 -15.90
N TYR A 684 18.87 19.28 -14.64
CA TYR A 684 19.18 20.13 -13.49
C TYR A 684 19.53 19.29 -12.27
N ASP A 685 20.11 19.93 -11.26
CA ASP A 685 20.44 19.33 -9.98
C ASP A 685 19.37 19.68 -8.93
N ASN A 686 19.08 18.74 -8.05
CA ASN A 686 18.14 18.91 -6.94
C ASN A 686 18.76 18.35 -5.65
N LEU A 687 18.80 19.15 -4.59
CA LEU A 687 19.24 18.77 -3.26
C LEU A 687 18.05 18.87 -2.30
N SER A 688 17.75 17.79 -1.61
CA SER A 688 16.71 17.75 -0.58
C SER A 688 17.32 17.36 0.77
N LEU A 689 17.01 18.15 1.80
CA LEU A 689 17.42 17.91 3.18
C LEU A 689 16.16 17.66 4.00
N MET A 690 16.15 16.69 4.88
CA MET A 690 15.02 16.40 5.76
C MET A 690 15.49 16.01 7.16
N ALA A 691 14.83 16.55 8.17
CA ALA A 691 14.97 16.15 9.56
C ALA A 691 13.57 15.92 10.16
N SER A 692 13.40 14.85 10.91
CA SER A 692 12.16 14.54 11.61
C SER A 692 12.44 14.06 13.03
N ALA A 693 11.62 14.51 13.98
CA ALA A 693 11.69 14.18 15.39
C ALA A 693 10.31 13.76 15.88
N ALA A 694 10.19 12.60 16.55
CA ALA A 694 8.93 12.09 17.10
C ALA A 694 9.14 11.53 18.52
N PRO A 695 9.40 12.38 19.53
CA PRO A 695 9.46 11.95 20.90
C PRO A 695 8.06 11.59 21.47
N VAL A 696 8.04 10.89 22.60
CA VAL A 696 6.81 10.55 23.31
C VAL A 696 6.84 11.17 24.71
N PHE A 697 5.79 11.91 25.07
CA PHE A 697 5.64 12.54 26.37
C PHE A 697 4.35 12.06 27.06
N GLY A 698 4.38 10.80 27.52
CA GLY A 698 3.22 10.17 28.16
C GLY A 698 2.02 10.07 27.20
N LYS A 699 0.97 10.88 27.42
CA LYS A 699 -0.25 10.91 26.57
C LYS A 699 -0.12 11.83 25.34
N TYR A 700 0.96 12.59 25.24
CA TYR A 700 1.20 13.54 24.16
C TYR A 700 2.30 13.03 23.22
N HIS A 701 1.98 12.97 21.93
CA HIS A 701 2.83 12.41 20.88
C HIS A 701 3.04 13.45 19.77
N PRO A 702 3.98 14.42 19.96
CA PRO A 702 4.32 15.36 18.90
C PRO A 702 5.24 14.74 17.86
N GLN A 703 5.11 15.21 16.63
CA GLN A 703 6.03 14.92 15.56
C GLN A 703 6.34 16.20 14.77
N LEU A 704 7.60 16.58 14.72
CA LEU A 704 8.08 17.69 13.91
C LEU A 704 8.87 17.16 12.74
N MET A 705 8.59 17.65 11.54
CA MET A 705 9.36 17.40 10.34
C MET A 705 9.68 18.74 9.65
N VAL A 706 10.94 18.91 9.28
CA VAL A 706 11.42 20.03 8.46
C VAL A 706 12.12 19.44 7.24
N ALA A 707 11.73 19.87 6.06
CA ALA A 707 12.36 19.47 4.81
C ALA A 707 12.59 20.70 3.92
N THR A 708 13.78 20.80 3.34
CA THR A 708 14.11 21.87 2.40
C THR A 708 14.55 21.24 1.09
N GLN A 709 13.99 21.72 -0.01
CA GLN A 709 14.34 21.34 -1.37
C GLN A 709 14.96 22.54 -2.08
N MET A 710 16.09 22.32 -2.74
CA MET A 710 16.81 23.31 -3.53
C MET A 710 17.10 22.72 -4.90
N GLN A 711 16.83 23.47 -5.93
CA GLN A 711 17.14 23.09 -7.31
C GLN A 711 18.09 24.10 -7.95
N ASN A 712 18.81 23.67 -8.98
CA ASN A 712 19.61 24.55 -9.83
C ASN A 712 19.12 24.38 -11.27
N LEU A 713 18.00 25.05 -11.60
CA LEU A 713 17.38 25.02 -12.91
C LEU A 713 17.46 26.38 -13.55
N GLU A 714 17.79 26.40 -14.84
CA GLU A 714 17.78 27.60 -15.67
C GLU A 714 16.72 27.44 -16.77
N VAL A 715 15.91 28.46 -16.97
CA VAL A 715 14.86 28.51 -18.01
C VAL A 715 15.01 29.74 -18.86
N GLN A 716 14.68 29.64 -20.14
CA GLN A 716 14.63 30.80 -21.04
C GLN A 716 13.40 31.65 -20.71
N TYR A 717 13.58 32.94 -20.53
CA TYR A 717 12.52 33.88 -20.24
C TYR A 717 12.88 35.28 -20.78
N ARG A 718 12.09 35.78 -21.71
CA ARG A 718 12.21 37.10 -22.35
C ARG A 718 13.58 37.33 -23.01
N GLY A 719 14.13 36.30 -23.65
CA GLY A 719 15.45 36.36 -24.31
C GLY A 719 16.66 36.20 -23.38
N ASP A 720 16.42 36.15 -22.07
CA ASP A 720 17.44 35.93 -21.04
C ASP A 720 17.29 34.58 -20.33
N THR A 721 18.31 34.21 -19.57
CA THR A 721 18.29 33.03 -18.72
C THR A 721 17.84 33.41 -17.32
N LYS A 722 16.68 32.84 -16.87
CA LYS A 722 16.17 33.01 -15.52
C LYS A 722 16.56 31.80 -14.66
N LYS A 723 17.16 32.06 -13.51
CA LYS A 723 17.51 31.05 -12.52
C LYS A 723 16.31 30.75 -11.62
N MET A 724 15.93 29.46 -11.55
CA MET A 724 14.89 28.93 -10.70
C MET A 724 15.57 28.12 -9.56
N ASN A 725 16.05 28.86 -8.55
CA ASN A 725 16.87 28.27 -7.48
C ASN A 725 16.47 28.70 -6.05
N SER A 726 15.31 29.37 -5.92
CA SER A 726 14.79 29.74 -4.59
C SER A 726 14.42 28.50 -3.78
N PRO A 727 15.02 28.29 -2.59
CA PRO A 727 14.73 27.12 -1.75
C PRO A 727 13.27 27.06 -1.31
N MET A 728 12.70 25.85 -1.26
CA MET A 728 11.37 25.62 -0.74
C MET A 728 11.46 24.76 0.53
N THR A 729 10.97 25.30 1.63
CA THR A 729 10.99 24.64 2.94
C THR A 729 9.58 24.22 3.35
N ILE A 730 9.42 22.99 3.81
CA ILE A 730 8.18 22.43 4.34
C ILE A 730 8.39 22.15 5.83
N VAL A 731 7.48 22.64 6.66
CA VAL A 731 7.43 22.34 8.10
C VAL A 731 6.10 21.65 8.38
N ARG A 732 6.14 20.51 9.07
CA ARG A 732 4.95 19.82 9.55
C ARG A 732 5.09 19.57 11.03
N PHE A 733 4.04 19.88 11.77
CA PHE A 733 3.93 19.66 13.19
C PHE A 733 2.63 18.94 13.49
N ASN A 734 2.74 17.61 13.61
CA ASN A 734 1.62 16.74 13.91
C ASN A 734 1.57 16.49 15.42
N ASN A 735 0.38 16.55 16.00
CA ASN A 735 0.18 16.39 17.42
C ASN A 735 -0.95 15.40 17.66
N ALA A 736 -0.69 14.37 18.44
CA ALA A 736 -1.71 13.43 18.89
C ALA A 736 -1.76 13.40 20.42
N VAL A 737 -2.95 13.52 20.98
CA VAL A 737 -3.20 13.52 22.42
C VAL A 737 -4.20 12.43 22.77
N ASN A 738 -3.83 11.53 23.66
CA ASN A 738 -4.74 10.55 24.24
C ASN A 738 -5.60 11.22 25.30
N LEU A 739 -6.92 11.30 25.03
CA LEU A 739 -7.93 11.83 25.91
C LEU A 739 -8.56 10.72 26.76
N PRO A 740 -9.35 11.04 27.81
CA PRO A 740 -10.14 10.06 28.54
C PRO A 740 -11.05 9.22 27.62
N PHE A 741 -11.46 8.03 28.10
CA PHE A 741 -12.38 7.11 27.41
C PHE A 741 -11.87 6.60 26.07
N ASP A 742 -10.56 6.33 25.94
CA ASP A 742 -9.90 5.81 24.72
C ASP A 742 -10.19 6.65 23.46
N SER A 743 -10.31 7.97 23.63
CA SER A 743 -10.46 8.90 22.53
C SER A 743 -9.14 9.62 22.21
N TRP A 744 -8.98 10.04 20.97
CA TRP A 744 -7.77 10.69 20.49
C TRP A 744 -8.10 11.99 19.76
N LEU A 745 -7.38 13.04 20.14
CA LEU A 745 -7.40 14.32 19.44
C LEU A 745 -6.12 14.44 18.63
N ASN A 746 -6.25 14.71 17.33
CA ASN A 746 -5.13 15.02 16.45
C ASN A 746 -5.26 16.48 16.00
N ALA A 747 -4.14 17.19 15.98
CA ALA A 747 -4.05 18.58 15.53
C ALA A 747 -2.75 18.73 14.70
N ASP A 748 -2.91 18.92 13.41
CA ASP A 748 -1.83 18.86 12.44
C ASP A 748 -1.66 20.21 11.75
N PHE A 749 -0.46 20.76 11.85
CA PHE A 749 -0.07 21.99 11.16
C PHE A 749 0.94 21.70 10.07
N SER A 750 0.73 22.25 8.91
CA SER A 750 1.70 22.21 7.80
C SER A 750 1.89 23.60 7.20
N TRP A 751 3.13 23.93 6.91
CA TRP A 751 3.53 25.17 6.27
C TRP A 751 4.57 24.88 5.21
N ARG A 752 4.46 25.57 4.07
CA ARG A 752 5.43 25.57 2.98
C ARG A 752 5.82 27.02 2.67
N SER A 753 7.11 27.29 2.65
CA SER A 753 7.63 28.59 2.20
C SER A 753 7.30 28.84 0.73
N ALA A 754 7.41 30.07 0.29
CA ALA A 754 7.61 30.33 -1.13
C ALA A 754 8.93 29.69 -1.60
N GLY A 755 9.02 29.37 -2.90
CA GLY A 755 10.20 28.76 -3.50
C GLY A 755 9.93 28.19 -4.88
N ASP A 756 10.98 27.72 -5.53
CA ASP A 756 10.90 27.23 -6.89
C ASP A 756 10.75 25.71 -6.95
N SER A 757 9.85 25.27 -7.80
CA SER A 757 9.66 23.88 -8.16
C SER A 757 9.58 23.80 -9.68
N GLU A 758 10.61 23.28 -10.30
CA GLU A 758 10.75 23.31 -11.76
C GLU A 758 10.76 24.77 -12.26
N ASN A 759 10.06 25.10 -13.36
CA ASN A 759 9.92 26.48 -13.84
C ASN A 759 8.79 27.28 -13.18
N ILE A 760 8.34 26.83 -12.04
CA ILE A 760 7.20 27.40 -11.31
C ILE A 760 7.69 28.00 -10.00
N HIS A 761 7.45 29.30 -9.79
CA HIS A 761 7.59 29.92 -8.50
C HIS A 761 6.30 29.77 -7.71
N LEU A 762 6.35 29.01 -6.61
CA LEU A 762 5.21 28.77 -5.73
C LEU A 762 5.21 29.77 -4.57
N ALA A 763 4.09 30.38 -4.26
CA ALA A 763 3.93 31.19 -3.06
C ALA A 763 3.85 30.32 -1.80
N GLN A 764 4.02 30.92 -0.64
CA GLN A 764 3.83 30.24 0.65
C GLN A 764 2.40 29.73 0.79
N SER A 765 2.24 28.62 1.53
CA SER A 765 0.94 28.05 1.85
C SER A 765 0.99 27.37 3.21
N TRP A 766 -0.13 27.38 3.94
CA TRP A 766 -0.23 26.68 5.21
C TRP A 766 -1.60 26.05 5.38
N GLN A 767 -1.70 25.09 6.30
CA GLN A 767 -2.92 24.33 6.59
C GLN A 767 -2.93 23.91 8.05
N PHE A 768 -4.12 23.86 8.63
CA PHE A 768 -4.34 23.32 9.95
C PHE A 768 -5.54 22.38 9.93
N ASP A 769 -5.31 21.14 10.37
CA ASP A 769 -6.30 20.07 10.42
C ASP A 769 -6.53 19.67 11.88
N ILE A 770 -7.77 19.32 12.23
CA ILE A 770 -8.12 18.79 13.53
C ILE A 770 -9.03 17.58 13.38
N SER A 771 -8.84 16.55 14.19
CA SER A 771 -9.74 15.41 14.21
C SER A 771 -9.87 14.78 15.59
N LEU A 772 -11.06 14.26 15.85
CA LEU A 772 -11.40 13.49 17.05
C LEU A 772 -11.76 12.07 16.62
N TYR A 773 -11.06 11.10 17.20
CA TYR A 773 -11.29 9.67 16.96
C TYR A 773 -11.72 8.98 18.24
N LYS A 774 -12.70 8.07 18.13
CA LYS A 774 -13.13 7.22 19.22
C LYS A 774 -13.52 5.83 18.73
N ALA A 775 -13.10 4.82 19.46
CA ALA A 775 -13.44 3.43 19.25
C ALA A 775 -14.41 2.94 20.34
N PHE A 776 -15.33 2.04 19.95
CA PHE A 776 -16.34 1.43 20.79
C PHE A 776 -16.32 -0.08 20.56
N TRP A 777 -16.80 -0.86 21.55
CA TRP A 777 -17.01 -2.30 21.46
C TRP A 777 -15.75 -3.06 21.04
N ASN A 778 -14.61 -2.79 21.68
CA ASN A 778 -13.31 -3.38 21.35
C ASN A 778 -12.93 -3.14 19.88
N ASP A 779 -12.95 -1.88 19.44
CA ASP A 779 -12.64 -1.41 18.09
C ASP A 779 -13.58 -1.92 16.97
N ARG A 780 -14.73 -2.56 17.31
CA ARG A 780 -15.71 -2.98 16.29
C ARG A 780 -16.43 -1.81 15.64
N LEU A 781 -16.72 -0.75 16.39
CA LEU A 781 -17.28 0.49 15.87
C LEU A 781 -16.28 1.62 16.10
N THR A 782 -15.90 2.34 15.05
CA THR A 782 -15.05 3.51 15.15
C THR A 782 -15.75 4.73 14.55
N ILE A 783 -15.63 5.87 15.21
CA ILE A 783 -16.17 7.14 14.77
C ILE A 783 -15.03 8.16 14.73
N LYS A 784 -14.88 8.83 13.58
CA LYS A 784 -13.93 9.94 13.41
C LYS A 784 -14.67 11.17 12.92
N LEU A 785 -14.51 12.27 13.62
CA LEU A 785 -14.91 13.60 13.16
C LEU A 785 -13.65 14.37 12.80
N ALA A 786 -13.53 14.85 11.58
CA ALA A 786 -12.35 15.55 11.08
C ALA A 786 -12.74 16.87 10.40
N CYS A 787 -11.96 17.91 10.66
CA CYS A 787 -12.02 19.16 9.92
C CYS A 787 -10.66 19.40 9.26
N THR A 788 -10.62 19.36 7.94
CA THR A 788 -9.44 19.64 7.13
C THR A 788 -9.44 21.12 6.75
N ASP A 789 -8.27 21.76 6.74
CA ASP A 789 -8.09 23.18 6.44
C ASP A 789 -9.09 24.06 7.20
N LEU A 790 -9.11 23.91 8.54
CA LEU A 790 -10.05 24.56 9.44
C LEU A 790 -10.24 26.06 9.15
N PHE A 791 -9.15 26.73 8.79
CA PHE A 791 -9.13 28.17 8.55
C PHE A 791 -9.37 28.56 7.07
N GLY A 792 -9.48 27.60 6.16
CA GLY A 792 -9.62 27.86 4.72
C GLY A 792 -8.39 28.59 4.14
N SER A 793 -7.21 28.26 4.64
CA SER A 793 -5.96 29.01 4.39
C SER A 793 -5.23 28.54 3.13
N ILE A 794 -5.61 27.39 2.56
CA ILE A 794 -4.93 26.85 1.38
C ILE A 794 -5.29 27.70 0.16
N ARG A 795 -4.27 28.38 -0.37
CA ARG A 795 -4.30 29.06 -1.65
C ARG A 795 -3.11 28.59 -2.47
N GLN A 796 -3.36 28.14 -3.69
CA GLN A 796 -2.31 27.73 -4.62
C GLN A 796 -1.98 28.87 -5.56
N LYS A 797 -1.06 29.74 -5.14
CA LYS A 797 -0.53 30.81 -5.98
C LYS A 797 0.78 30.36 -6.61
N ALA A 798 0.90 30.57 -7.91
CA ALA A 798 2.07 30.17 -8.69
C ALA A 798 2.35 31.16 -9.81
N THR A 799 3.63 31.33 -10.15
CA THR A 799 4.05 32.03 -11.38
C THR A 799 4.87 31.05 -12.22
N ILE A 800 4.48 30.87 -13.48
CA ILE A 800 5.16 30.00 -14.44
C ILE A 800 5.90 30.87 -15.42
N TYR A 801 7.17 30.57 -15.63
CA TYR A 801 8.02 31.29 -16.59
C TYR A 801 8.30 30.40 -17.79
N SER A 802 8.00 30.87 -18.98
CA SER A 802 8.18 30.13 -20.23
C SER A 802 8.41 31.07 -21.41
N ASP A 803 9.65 31.14 -21.92
CA ASP A 803 10.04 31.92 -23.08
C ASP A 803 9.54 33.40 -23.02
N ILE A 804 8.64 33.77 -23.93
CA ILE A 804 8.03 35.13 -24.01
C ILE A 804 6.83 35.30 -23.05
N ARG A 805 6.52 34.31 -22.19
CA ARG A 805 5.30 34.34 -21.38
C ARG A 805 5.59 34.24 -19.89
N GLU A 806 4.79 34.95 -19.13
CA GLU A 806 4.67 34.81 -17.68
C GLU A 806 3.21 34.56 -17.30
N ILE A 807 2.95 33.47 -16.55
CA ILE A 807 1.60 33.10 -16.19
C ILE A 807 1.48 33.07 -14.65
N TYR A 808 0.72 34.00 -14.11
CA TYR A 808 0.33 34.02 -12.72
C TYR A 808 -0.99 33.26 -12.53
N LEU A 809 -1.04 32.38 -11.53
CA LEU A 809 -2.22 31.60 -11.15
C LEU A 809 -2.52 31.80 -9.66
N ASP A 810 -3.78 32.05 -9.30
CA ASP A 810 -4.29 32.00 -7.93
C ASP A 810 -5.50 31.06 -7.90
N LYS A 811 -5.26 29.84 -7.41
CA LYS A 811 -6.30 28.78 -7.33
C LYS A 811 -6.85 28.71 -5.93
N ARG A 812 -8.17 28.83 -5.81
CA ARG A 812 -8.93 28.62 -4.57
C ARG A 812 -9.71 27.33 -4.72
N LEU A 813 -9.28 26.29 -4.03
CA LEU A 813 -9.91 24.99 -4.01
C LEU A 813 -10.85 24.90 -2.80
N ASP A 814 -11.79 23.99 -2.87
CA ASP A 814 -12.76 23.68 -1.79
C ASP A 814 -12.09 22.75 -0.75
N THR A 815 -11.13 23.30 -0.01
CA THR A 815 -10.23 22.54 0.89
C THR A 815 -10.75 22.42 2.31
N ARG A 816 -11.57 23.41 2.78
CA ARG A 816 -12.18 23.33 4.09
C ARG A 816 -13.30 22.31 4.09
N ASN A 817 -13.09 21.22 4.82
CA ASN A 817 -13.96 20.07 4.80
C ASN A 817 -14.22 19.55 6.21
N LEU A 818 -15.51 19.38 6.56
CA LEU A 818 -15.95 18.68 7.76
C LEU A 818 -16.42 17.29 7.37
N GLU A 819 -15.89 16.26 7.99
CA GLU A 819 -16.16 14.87 7.65
C GLU A 819 -16.45 14.03 8.89
N LEU A 820 -17.54 13.29 8.86
CA LEU A 820 -17.88 12.24 9.80
C LEU A 820 -17.67 10.89 9.14
N THR A 821 -16.76 10.09 9.66
CA THR A 821 -16.52 8.71 9.23
C THR A 821 -17.02 7.76 10.32
N VAL A 822 -17.87 6.84 9.96
CA VAL A 822 -18.34 5.74 10.80
C VAL A 822 -17.92 4.43 10.16
N ARG A 823 -17.26 3.57 10.94
CA ARG A 823 -16.85 2.24 10.47
C ARG A 823 -17.32 1.17 11.44
N TYR A 824 -17.83 0.09 10.87
CA TYR A 824 -18.22 -1.09 11.64
C TYR A 824 -17.50 -2.33 11.11
N ASN A 825 -16.84 -3.05 12.00
CA ASN A 825 -16.08 -4.27 11.73
C ASN A 825 -16.77 -5.46 12.39
N PHE A 826 -17.20 -6.43 11.59
CA PHE A 826 -17.68 -7.71 12.08
C PHE A 826 -16.65 -8.80 11.77
N ASN A 827 -16.10 -9.45 12.80
CA ASN A 827 -15.11 -10.52 12.68
C ASN A 827 -14.01 -10.17 11.65
N PRO A 828 -13.25 -9.08 11.86
CA PRO A 828 -12.40 -8.52 10.83
C PRO A 828 -11.36 -9.54 10.37
N ALA A 829 -11.39 -9.87 9.08
CA ALA A 829 -10.40 -10.71 8.43
C ALA A 829 -9.88 -9.99 7.18
N THR A 830 -8.58 -9.93 7.01
CA THR A 830 -7.98 -9.41 5.77
C THR A 830 -7.79 -10.54 4.77
N SER A 831 -8.07 -10.27 3.49
CA SER A 831 -7.85 -11.26 2.42
C SER A 831 -6.40 -11.75 2.38
N LYS A 832 -6.20 -13.04 2.15
CA LYS A 832 -4.89 -13.67 1.96
C LYS A 832 -4.34 -13.50 0.53
N TYR A 833 -5.00 -12.73 -0.31
CA TYR A 833 -4.58 -12.48 -1.69
C TYR A 833 -3.18 -11.86 -1.76
N ARG A 834 -2.28 -12.41 -2.60
CA ARG A 834 -0.86 -12.04 -2.68
C ARG A 834 -0.44 -11.45 -4.04
N GLY A 835 -1.38 -11.25 -4.96
CA GLY A 835 -1.05 -10.72 -6.30
C GLY A 835 -0.37 -9.36 -6.23
N GLN A 836 0.82 -9.25 -6.81
CA GLN A 836 1.62 -8.02 -6.84
C GLN A 836 1.34 -7.17 -8.07
N GLY A 837 0.68 -7.75 -9.08
CA GLY A 837 0.42 -7.11 -10.36
C GLY A 837 1.63 -7.14 -11.30
N ALA A 838 1.35 -6.94 -12.60
CA ALA A 838 2.33 -6.78 -13.66
C ALA A 838 1.99 -5.55 -14.50
N GLY A 839 2.95 -4.97 -15.24
CA GLY A 839 2.76 -3.79 -16.08
C GLY A 839 2.36 -2.52 -15.31
N ASN A 840 2.87 -2.36 -14.09
CA ASN A 840 2.49 -1.25 -13.22
C ASN A 840 3.01 0.09 -13.75
N ASP A 841 4.15 0.10 -14.42
CA ASP A 841 4.67 1.26 -15.14
C ASP A 841 3.64 1.77 -16.17
N VAL A 842 3.18 0.88 -17.05
CA VAL A 842 2.21 1.23 -18.11
C VAL A 842 0.88 1.69 -17.52
N LYS A 843 0.37 1.02 -16.46
CA LYS A 843 -0.87 1.43 -15.78
C LYS A 843 -0.79 2.82 -15.17
N SER A 844 0.37 3.22 -14.64
CA SER A 844 0.57 4.54 -14.03
C SER A 844 0.58 5.68 -15.04
N ARG A 845 0.69 5.38 -16.35
CA ARG A 845 0.74 6.34 -17.46
C ARG A 845 -0.61 6.51 -18.16
N LEU A 846 -1.63 5.68 -17.79
CA LEU A 846 -3.00 5.77 -18.30
C LEU A 846 -3.79 6.89 -17.63
#